data_cdadd29b1f704444e475010107b03ca2
#
_entry.id   cdadd29b1f704444e475010107b03ca2
#
_cell.length_a   1.000
_cell.length_b   1.000
_cell.length_c   1.000
_cell.angle_alpha   90.00
_cell.angle_beta   90.00
_cell.angle_gamma   90.00
#
_symmetry.space_group_name_H-M   'P 1'
#
loop_
_entity.id
_entity.type
_entity.pdbx_description
1 polymer ?
#
loop_
_entity_poly.entity_id
_entity_poly.type
_entity_poly.pdbx_seq_one_letter_code
_entity_poly.pdbx_strand_id
1 'polypeptide(L)'
;MDSYHLFLLLLGLYIAALIAIGFRSSRGQRSVEDFWLAGREIGAANIGLSAAASWLTASALLLATGLFLYIGVGSIWVWVFPNVAGLLIIAGIAKRVRRIPAMTQPELLEIRYHPIVRAPVAVAIAITMVLFAVTDFIGFKLVLATFFGVPPLYAVLLMAVAVSIYVSLGGFRAVVWTDAVQFLFLAGVAVGVAILATRASVAGGITLAAASASLGSDWWNLFILGGVTGALVLQLALLPGWVAEQDPWQKIWASRDDRAARRGLILGAILLAVVYLACLVAAVALRGIYPLPAGEIEAEMLYLTFIQESLPGGLVALFAIGFAAASMSCADTFATSGASCISRDIVQRHIRPQASMKEMLVINRALVIVMIAIAAAVALHVESIVEAVIIATVIGTTSYFFPIIGGLFWKRATRWGALAAVIVGGGTQIGLISYEKLVLKAPLEAAFPDIAASGFLAEHGVLIGLSLSALVFVGVSLATARPEAARLAPFFEDVGREVYGDGALAADRTDPEYGKIAKKIEEKVSGERAHLHLRLDLAPILADGGRIEERLDWSEFLGRLEAEHQAWHELTGKDTIYRLTQPDMLASVKMVRGDRLSIWLSAEPKREMIERQKDEIYLSYQEIQKTLLELGLSATPVG
;
A
#
# COMPACT_ATOMS: atom_id res chain seq x y z
N MET A 1 3.86 -39.69 -9.32
CA MET A 1 4.28 -38.70 -8.30
C MET A 1 3.02 -38.34 -7.53
N ASP A 2 3.06 -38.47 -6.23
CA ASP A 2 1.96 -38.12 -5.34
C ASP A 2 1.67 -36.61 -5.44
N SER A 3 0.41 -36.19 -5.23
CA SER A 3 -0.04 -34.79 -5.36
C SER A 3 0.77 -33.83 -4.50
N TYR A 4 1.16 -34.26 -3.29
CA TYR A 4 1.98 -33.46 -2.39
C TYR A 4 3.40 -33.23 -2.93
N HIS A 5 4.05 -34.27 -3.46
CA HIS A 5 5.37 -34.12 -4.07
C HIS A 5 5.34 -33.26 -5.33
N LEU A 6 4.25 -33.35 -6.12
CA LEU A 6 4.04 -32.47 -7.25
C LEU A 6 3.88 -31.02 -6.80
N PHE A 7 3.10 -30.76 -5.75
CA PHE A 7 2.95 -29.45 -5.16
C PHE A 7 4.29 -28.86 -4.70
N LEU A 8 5.12 -29.64 -3.97
CA LEU A 8 6.43 -29.19 -3.51
C LEU A 8 7.38 -28.86 -4.68
N LEU A 9 7.35 -29.65 -5.75
CA LEU A 9 8.11 -29.37 -6.95
C LEU A 9 7.67 -28.07 -7.62
N LEU A 10 6.35 -27.87 -7.78
CA LEU A 10 5.78 -26.65 -8.36
C LEU A 10 6.07 -25.44 -7.49
N LEU A 11 5.99 -25.56 -6.16
CA LEU A 11 6.34 -24.50 -5.21
C LEU A 11 7.83 -24.14 -5.32
N GLY A 12 8.71 -25.12 -5.41
CA GLY A 12 10.14 -24.89 -5.61
C GLY A 12 10.43 -24.16 -6.93
N LEU A 13 9.78 -24.56 -8.03
CA LEU A 13 9.89 -23.88 -9.32
C LEU A 13 9.32 -22.45 -9.27
N TYR A 14 8.21 -22.25 -8.58
CA TYR A 14 7.59 -20.94 -8.38
C TYR A 14 8.53 -20.01 -7.59
N ILE A 15 9.09 -20.46 -6.47
CA ILE A 15 10.06 -19.68 -5.68
C ILE A 15 11.30 -19.35 -6.51
N ALA A 16 11.82 -20.31 -7.28
CA ALA A 16 12.96 -20.07 -8.17
C ALA A 16 12.64 -19.00 -9.24
N ALA A 17 11.43 -19.02 -9.80
CA ALA A 17 10.98 -18.00 -10.74
C ALA A 17 10.87 -16.62 -10.08
N LEU A 18 10.34 -16.53 -8.86
CA LEU A 18 10.28 -15.27 -8.10
C LEU A 18 11.68 -14.72 -7.79
N ILE A 19 12.61 -15.56 -7.39
CA ILE A 19 14.01 -15.18 -7.17
C ILE A 19 14.64 -14.65 -8.46
N ALA A 20 14.41 -15.31 -9.60
CA ALA A 20 14.92 -14.87 -10.89
C ALA A 20 14.34 -13.52 -11.33
N ILE A 21 13.02 -13.30 -11.13
CA ILE A 21 12.34 -12.03 -11.39
C ILE A 21 12.90 -10.94 -10.47
N GLY A 22 13.01 -11.22 -9.17
CA GLY A 22 13.56 -10.30 -8.18
C GLY A 22 14.98 -9.88 -8.51
N PHE A 23 15.85 -10.82 -8.86
CA PHE A 23 17.23 -10.54 -9.26
C PHE A 23 17.33 -9.73 -10.54
N ARG A 24 16.45 -9.99 -11.52
CA ARG A 24 16.38 -9.20 -12.76
C ARG A 24 15.90 -7.78 -12.48
N SER A 25 14.88 -7.62 -11.63
CA SER A 25 14.32 -6.33 -11.23
C SER A 25 15.31 -5.49 -10.42
N SER A 26 16.11 -6.12 -9.56
CA SER A 26 17.08 -5.42 -8.71
C SER A 26 18.21 -4.73 -9.49
N ARG A 27 18.55 -5.25 -10.67
CA ARG A 27 19.62 -4.68 -11.51
C ARG A 27 19.31 -3.30 -12.09
N GLY A 28 18.04 -2.91 -12.14
CA GLY A 28 17.58 -1.60 -12.64
C GLY A 28 17.33 -0.56 -11.55
N GLN A 29 17.41 -0.94 -10.29
CA GLN A 29 17.11 -0.04 -9.17
C GLN A 29 18.31 0.85 -8.88
N ARG A 30 18.12 2.16 -9.03
CA ARG A 30 19.16 3.18 -8.83
C ARG A 30 18.86 4.10 -7.66
N SER A 31 17.59 4.17 -7.22
CA SER A 31 17.12 5.06 -6.16
C SER A 31 16.21 4.34 -5.17
N VAL A 32 16.02 4.95 -4.02
CA VAL A 32 15.04 4.54 -3.00
C VAL A 32 13.62 4.56 -3.59
N GLU A 33 13.33 5.51 -4.47
CA GLU A 33 12.05 5.63 -5.16
C GLU A 33 11.82 4.48 -6.15
N ASP A 34 12.86 4.07 -6.90
CA ASP A 34 12.79 2.89 -7.76
C ASP A 34 12.43 1.64 -6.96
N PHE A 35 12.99 1.51 -5.76
CA PHE A 35 12.75 0.36 -4.90
C PHE A 35 11.33 0.34 -4.32
N TRP A 36 10.83 1.46 -3.77
CA TRP A 36 9.54 1.52 -3.09
C TRP A 36 8.36 1.92 -3.96
N LEU A 37 8.58 2.64 -5.06
CA LEU A 37 7.53 3.15 -5.95
C LEU A 37 7.72 2.76 -7.42
N ALA A 38 8.68 1.89 -7.73
CA ALA A 38 8.99 1.48 -9.10
C ALA A 38 9.25 2.67 -10.05
N GLY A 39 9.88 3.76 -9.53
CA GLY A 39 10.16 4.97 -10.30
C GLY A 39 8.91 5.75 -10.72
N ARG A 40 7.76 5.48 -10.12
CA ARG A 40 6.45 6.10 -10.45
C ARG A 40 6.03 5.94 -11.92
N GLU A 41 6.39 4.82 -12.55
CA GLU A 41 6.14 4.57 -14.00
C GLU A 41 5.00 3.59 -14.27
N ILE A 42 4.28 3.12 -13.24
CA ILE A 42 3.33 2.03 -13.38
C ILE A 42 2.05 2.50 -14.08
N GLY A 43 1.69 1.81 -15.17
CA GLY A 43 0.48 2.08 -15.94
C GLY A 43 -0.81 1.57 -15.30
N ALA A 44 -1.96 2.06 -15.76
CA ALA A 44 -3.28 1.77 -15.19
C ALA A 44 -3.62 0.27 -15.11
N ALA A 45 -3.29 -0.52 -16.14
CA ALA A 45 -3.59 -1.95 -16.13
C ALA A 45 -2.86 -2.68 -14.99
N ASN A 46 -1.56 -2.42 -14.83
CA ASN A 46 -0.76 -3.04 -13.78
C ASN A 46 -1.17 -2.54 -12.38
N ILE A 47 -1.53 -1.25 -12.23
CA ILE A 47 -2.10 -0.73 -10.98
C ILE A 47 -3.39 -1.47 -10.64
N GLY A 48 -4.28 -1.67 -11.63
CA GLY A 48 -5.56 -2.34 -11.41
C GLY A 48 -5.42 -3.81 -11.05
N LEU A 49 -4.59 -4.54 -11.79
CA LEU A 49 -4.32 -5.95 -11.52
C LEU A 49 -3.65 -6.14 -10.16
N SER A 50 -2.63 -5.32 -9.85
CA SER A 50 -1.94 -5.39 -8.56
C SER A 50 -2.83 -4.96 -7.39
N ALA A 51 -3.65 -3.91 -7.53
CA ALA A 51 -4.61 -3.52 -6.49
C ALA A 51 -5.66 -4.60 -6.24
N ALA A 52 -6.16 -5.25 -7.30
CA ALA A 52 -7.06 -6.37 -7.17
C ALA A 52 -6.37 -7.59 -6.54
N ALA A 53 -5.13 -7.87 -6.91
CA ALA A 53 -4.34 -8.97 -6.35
C ALA A 53 -4.11 -8.84 -4.86
N SER A 54 -3.78 -7.65 -4.37
CA SER A 54 -3.52 -7.41 -2.93
C SER A 54 -4.76 -7.63 -2.06
N TRP A 55 -5.95 -7.45 -2.62
CA TRP A 55 -7.21 -7.63 -1.91
C TRP A 55 -7.95 -8.92 -2.28
N LEU A 56 -7.48 -9.64 -3.30
CA LEU A 56 -7.94 -10.98 -3.66
C LEU A 56 -6.85 -12.00 -3.34
N THR A 57 -6.79 -12.41 -2.11
CA THR A 57 -5.88 -13.45 -1.63
C THR A 57 -6.54 -14.82 -1.69
N ALA A 58 -5.79 -15.88 -1.43
CA ALA A 58 -6.40 -17.19 -1.20
C ALA A 58 -7.41 -17.12 -0.06
N SER A 59 -7.06 -16.47 1.04
CA SER A 59 -7.93 -16.25 2.19
C SER A 59 -9.18 -15.47 1.83
N ALA A 60 -9.05 -14.39 1.04
CA ALA A 60 -10.18 -13.59 0.58
C ALA A 60 -11.18 -14.40 -0.27
N LEU A 61 -10.67 -15.33 -1.10
CA LEU A 61 -11.52 -16.21 -1.90
C LEU A 61 -12.27 -17.21 -1.04
N LEU A 62 -11.60 -17.83 -0.06
CA LEU A 62 -12.21 -18.75 0.90
C LEU A 62 -13.24 -18.01 1.76
N LEU A 63 -12.87 -16.86 2.30
CA LEU A 63 -13.73 -15.99 3.09
C LEU A 63 -14.99 -15.58 2.34
N ALA A 64 -14.85 -15.03 1.13
CA ALA A 64 -15.99 -14.56 0.35
C ALA A 64 -16.98 -15.69 0.04
N THR A 65 -16.46 -16.85 -0.39
CA THR A 65 -17.30 -18.01 -0.68
C THR A 65 -17.90 -18.59 0.59
N GLY A 66 -17.12 -18.71 1.67
CA GLY A 66 -17.59 -19.20 2.96
C GLY A 66 -18.69 -18.34 3.57
N LEU A 67 -18.56 -17.02 3.52
CA LEU A 67 -19.59 -16.09 3.99
C LEU A 67 -20.89 -16.21 3.17
N PHE A 68 -20.80 -16.35 1.84
CA PHE A 68 -21.99 -16.63 1.02
C PHE A 68 -22.62 -17.98 1.36
N LEU A 69 -21.81 -19.03 1.60
CA LEU A 69 -22.30 -20.35 1.99
C LEU A 69 -23.03 -20.32 3.33
N TYR A 70 -22.46 -19.63 4.33
CA TYR A 70 -22.94 -19.63 5.72
C TYR A 70 -24.06 -18.61 5.98
N ILE A 71 -23.87 -17.36 5.56
CA ILE A 71 -24.80 -16.24 5.82
C ILE A 71 -25.74 -16.02 4.64
N GLY A 72 -25.26 -16.20 3.41
CA GLY A 72 -25.99 -15.85 2.18
C GLY A 72 -25.63 -14.46 1.65
N VAL A 73 -26.53 -13.89 0.81
CA VAL A 73 -26.26 -12.64 0.08
C VAL A 73 -26.02 -11.45 1.02
N GLY A 74 -26.59 -11.45 2.21
CA GLY A 74 -26.38 -10.38 3.19
C GLY A 74 -24.93 -10.22 3.65
N SER A 75 -24.09 -11.24 3.48
CA SER A 75 -22.65 -11.16 3.74
C SER A 75 -21.88 -10.19 2.82
N ILE A 76 -22.52 -9.69 1.77
CA ILE A 76 -21.94 -8.63 0.90
C ILE A 76 -21.49 -7.41 1.72
N TRP A 77 -22.19 -7.10 2.82
CA TRP A 77 -21.86 -5.96 3.67
C TRP A 77 -20.62 -6.19 4.53
N VAL A 78 -20.28 -7.43 4.81
CA VAL A 78 -19.09 -7.79 5.61
C VAL A 78 -17.82 -7.70 4.76
N TRP A 79 -17.88 -8.17 3.50
CA TRP A 79 -16.69 -8.36 2.70
C TRP A 79 -16.70 -7.66 1.35
N VAL A 80 -17.66 -7.97 0.48
CA VAL A 80 -17.65 -7.55 -0.93
C VAL A 80 -17.79 -6.04 -1.08
N PHE A 81 -18.76 -5.46 -0.39
CA PHE A 81 -19.06 -4.04 -0.51
C PHE A 81 -17.90 -3.15 0.01
N PRO A 82 -17.34 -3.36 1.23
CA PRO A 82 -16.24 -2.52 1.69
C PRO A 82 -14.99 -2.64 0.81
N ASN A 83 -14.70 -3.81 0.24
CA ASN A 83 -13.59 -3.99 -0.69
C ASN A 83 -13.80 -3.20 -1.99
N VAL A 84 -14.92 -3.42 -2.68
CA VAL A 84 -15.20 -2.75 -3.96
C VAL A 84 -15.38 -1.25 -3.77
N ALA A 85 -16.18 -0.84 -2.80
CA ALA A 85 -16.43 0.57 -2.49
C ALA A 85 -15.17 1.28 -1.99
N GLY A 86 -14.34 0.60 -1.18
CA GLY A 86 -13.06 1.12 -0.71
C GLY A 86 -12.15 1.52 -1.85
N LEU A 87 -11.93 0.64 -2.85
CA LEU A 87 -11.14 0.97 -4.04
C LEU A 87 -11.74 2.12 -4.85
N LEU A 88 -13.08 2.16 -4.99
CA LEU A 88 -13.74 3.25 -5.72
C LEU A 88 -13.60 4.60 -5.00
N ILE A 89 -13.70 4.62 -3.67
CA ILE A 89 -13.47 5.83 -2.86
C ILE A 89 -12.02 6.28 -2.99
N ILE A 90 -11.06 5.36 -2.88
CA ILE A 90 -9.63 5.66 -3.05
C ILE A 90 -9.37 6.17 -4.48
N ALA A 91 -9.99 5.58 -5.51
CA ALA A 91 -9.92 6.09 -6.88
C ALA A 91 -10.46 7.52 -7.03
N GLY A 92 -11.50 7.85 -6.25
CA GLY A 92 -12.08 9.20 -6.20
C GLY A 92 -11.10 10.25 -5.66
N ILE A 93 -10.29 9.88 -4.67
CA ILE A 93 -9.29 10.77 -4.05
C ILE A 93 -7.90 10.67 -4.68
N ALA A 94 -7.67 9.70 -5.58
CA ALA A 94 -6.35 9.37 -6.14
C ALA A 94 -5.62 10.59 -6.72
N LYS A 95 -6.34 11.46 -7.45
CA LYS A 95 -5.77 12.69 -8.00
C LYS A 95 -5.20 13.61 -6.90
N ARG A 96 -5.89 13.74 -5.77
CA ARG A 96 -5.45 14.58 -4.66
C ARG A 96 -4.24 13.99 -3.96
N VAL A 97 -4.28 12.67 -3.70
CA VAL A 97 -3.19 11.93 -3.06
C VAL A 97 -1.92 11.95 -3.92
N ARG A 98 -2.06 11.71 -5.23
CA ARG A 98 -0.92 11.64 -6.16
C ARG A 98 -0.13 12.94 -6.24
N ARG A 99 -0.78 14.09 -6.01
CA ARG A 99 -0.16 15.41 -6.01
C ARG A 99 0.75 15.68 -4.81
N ILE A 100 0.53 14.97 -3.70
CA ILE A 100 1.31 15.15 -2.49
C ILE A 100 2.59 14.33 -2.63
N PRO A 101 3.78 14.95 -2.50
CA PRO A 101 5.06 14.29 -2.69
C PRO A 101 5.42 13.41 -1.50
N ALA A 102 4.65 12.34 -1.29
CA ALA A 102 4.87 11.36 -0.25
C ALA A 102 5.08 9.96 -0.84
N MET A 103 5.67 9.06 -0.07
CA MET A 103 5.81 7.65 -0.40
C MET A 103 5.00 6.76 0.53
N THR A 104 4.69 7.27 1.71
CA THR A 104 3.94 6.58 2.76
C THR A 104 2.87 7.50 3.33
N GLN A 105 1.82 6.93 3.90
CA GLN A 105 0.80 7.71 4.60
C GLN A 105 1.36 8.45 5.82
N PRO A 106 2.26 7.87 6.65
CA PRO A 106 2.91 8.61 7.73
C PRO A 106 3.66 9.86 7.24
N GLU A 107 4.35 9.78 6.09
CA GLU A 107 5.03 10.91 5.48
C GLU A 107 4.04 11.99 5.01
N LEU A 108 2.93 11.58 4.38
CA LEU A 108 1.84 12.49 4.02
C LEU A 108 1.33 13.24 5.25
N LEU A 109 1.15 12.54 6.38
CA LEU A 109 0.67 13.16 7.61
C LEU A 109 1.73 14.06 8.28
N GLU A 110 3.02 13.77 8.12
CA GLU A 110 4.09 14.68 8.51
C GLU A 110 4.02 15.99 7.73
N ILE A 111 3.91 15.91 6.39
CA ILE A 111 3.77 17.08 5.52
C ILE A 111 2.55 17.91 5.93
N ARG A 112 1.42 17.24 6.21
CA ARG A 112 0.16 17.91 6.56
C ARG A 112 0.14 18.50 7.95
N TYR A 113 0.67 17.77 8.93
CA TYR A 113 0.53 18.12 10.33
C TYR A 113 1.85 18.50 10.99
N HIS A 114 2.70 17.52 11.25
CA HIS A 114 3.99 17.71 11.94
C HIS A 114 4.72 16.37 12.08
N PRO A 115 6.07 16.34 12.19
CA PRO A 115 6.85 15.13 12.43
C PRO A 115 6.37 14.25 13.61
N ILE A 116 5.82 14.85 14.65
CA ILE A 116 5.32 14.13 15.84
C ILE A 116 4.22 13.10 15.52
N VAL A 117 3.46 13.28 14.44
CA VAL A 117 2.37 12.39 14.03
C VAL A 117 2.90 11.18 13.24
N ARG A 118 4.07 11.33 12.61
CA ARG A 118 4.61 10.34 11.67
C ARG A 118 4.87 8.98 12.30
N ALA A 119 5.63 8.93 13.40
CA ALA A 119 5.99 7.66 14.05
C ALA A 119 4.79 6.90 14.65
N PRO A 120 3.84 7.54 15.39
CA PRO A 120 2.66 6.85 15.89
C PRO A 120 1.79 6.24 14.78
N VAL A 121 1.61 6.95 13.67
CA VAL A 121 0.86 6.41 12.51
C VAL A 121 1.62 5.28 11.84
N ALA A 122 2.94 5.38 11.69
CA ALA A 122 3.76 4.31 11.14
C ALA A 122 3.63 3.01 11.95
N VAL A 123 3.61 3.10 13.28
CA VAL A 123 3.39 1.94 14.15
C VAL A 123 1.99 1.36 13.96
N ALA A 124 0.94 2.21 13.94
CA ALA A 124 -0.43 1.76 13.75
C ALA A 124 -0.60 1.03 12.40
N ILE A 125 -0.06 1.59 11.31
CA ILE A 125 -0.08 0.96 9.98
C ILE A 125 0.70 -0.36 10.00
N ALA A 126 1.88 -0.41 10.61
CA ALA A 126 2.68 -1.63 10.67
C ALA A 126 1.94 -2.77 11.41
N ILE A 127 1.23 -2.46 12.51
CA ILE A 127 0.39 -3.43 13.22
C ILE A 127 -0.72 -3.94 12.29
N THR A 128 -1.43 -3.05 11.62
CA THR A 128 -2.51 -3.42 10.69
C THR A 128 -1.99 -4.29 9.54
N MET A 129 -0.84 -3.95 8.96
CA MET A 129 -0.22 -4.71 7.87
C MET A 129 0.21 -6.12 8.32
N VAL A 130 0.77 -6.26 9.52
CA VAL A 130 1.09 -7.59 10.08
C VAL A 130 -0.18 -8.43 10.23
N LEU A 131 -1.27 -7.84 10.73
CA LEU A 131 -2.53 -8.54 10.94
C LEU A 131 -3.19 -8.96 9.62
N PHE A 132 -3.10 -8.14 8.57
CA PHE A 132 -3.51 -8.58 7.23
C PHE A 132 -2.64 -9.73 6.72
N ALA A 133 -1.33 -9.69 6.92
CA ALA A 133 -0.48 -10.83 6.56
C ALA A 133 -0.85 -12.13 7.33
N VAL A 134 -1.31 -12.02 8.58
CA VAL A 134 -1.81 -13.18 9.36
C VAL A 134 -2.92 -13.92 8.62
N THR A 135 -3.84 -13.20 7.96
CA THR A 135 -4.95 -13.83 7.22
C THR A 135 -4.45 -14.75 6.11
N ASP A 136 -3.38 -14.34 5.42
CA ASP A 136 -2.80 -15.12 4.33
C ASP A 136 -2.08 -16.38 4.83
N PHE A 137 -1.44 -16.30 6.00
CA PHE A 137 -0.89 -17.49 6.67
C PHE A 137 -2.00 -18.45 7.08
N ILE A 138 -3.16 -17.95 7.54
CA ILE A 138 -4.31 -18.79 7.88
C ILE A 138 -4.84 -19.50 6.63
N GLY A 139 -5.07 -18.76 5.53
CA GLY A 139 -5.52 -19.35 4.28
C GLY A 139 -4.54 -20.40 3.72
N PHE A 140 -3.24 -20.10 3.76
CA PHE A 140 -2.21 -21.05 3.33
C PHE A 140 -2.21 -22.33 4.17
N LYS A 141 -2.28 -22.23 5.49
CA LYS A 141 -2.35 -23.42 6.36
C LYS A 141 -3.61 -24.26 6.12
N LEU A 142 -4.77 -23.61 5.88
CA LEU A 142 -6.02 -24.30 5.55
C LEU A 142 -5.91 -25.06 4.23
N VAL A 143 -5.36 -24.46 3.19
CA VAL A 143 -5.13 -25.09 1.89
C VAL A 143 -4.25 -26.34 2.02
N LEU A 144 -3.12 -26.24 2.72
CA LEU A 144 -2.21 -27.36 2.89
C LEU A 144 -2.77 -28.46 3.81
N ALA A 145 -3.48 -28.07 4.85
CA ALA A 145 -4.14 -29.03 5.72
C ALA A 145 -5.22 -29.81 4.97
N THR A 146 -6.09 -29.13 4.21
CA THR A 146 -7.18 -29.76 3.46
C THR A 146 -6.67 -30.64 2.34
N PHE A 147 -5.76 -30.15 1.48
CA PHE A 147 -5.34 -30.91 0.30
C PHE A 147 -4.31 -32.01 0.58
N PHE A 148 -3.48 -31.82 1.59
CA PHE A 148 -2.32 -32.71 1.80
C PHE A 148 -2.19 -33.21 3.26
N GLY A 149 -3.07 -32.82 4.16
CA GLY A 149 -3.00 -33.18 5.58
C GLY A 149 -1.76 -32.64 6.31
N VAL A 150 -1.17 -31.53 5.81
CA VAL A 150 0.03 -30.94 6.42
C VAL A 150 -0.34 -30.25 7.73
N PRO A 151 0.35 -30.60 8.85
CA PRO A 151 0.09 -29.93 10.12
C PRO A 151 0.31 -28.41 10.05
N PRO A 152 -0.51 -27.59 10.74
CA PRO A 152 -0.48 -26.13 10.67
C PRO A 152 0.92 -25.52 10.86
N LEU A 153 1.69 -26.02 11.82
CA LEU A 153 3.05 -25.54 12.10
C LEU A 153 3.97 -25.64 10.86
N TYR A 154 3.96 -26.79 10.18
CA TYR A 154 4.84 -26.98 9.02
C TYR A 154 4.38 -26.13 7.82
N ALA A 155 3.07 -25.97 7.63
CA ALA A 155 2.53 -25.09 6.58
C ALA A 155 2.95 -23.63 6.81
N VAL A 156 2.78 -23.13 8.04
CA VAL A 156 3.17 -21.75 8.41
C VAL A 156 4.68 -21.54 8.26
N LEU A 157 5.51 -22.49 8.75
CA LEU A 157 6.96 -22.40 8.61
C LEU A 157 7.40 -22.43 7.13
N LEU A 158 6.79 -23.30 6.33
CA LEU A 158 7.08 -23.38 4.88
C LEU A 158 6.82 -22.03 4.20
N MET A 159 5.66 -21.43 4.47
CA MET A 159 5.32 -20.13 3.91
C MET A 159 6.26 -19.03 4.40
N ALA A 160 6.53 -18.96 5.72
CA ALA A 160 7.39 -17.94 6.30
C ALA A 160 8.81 -17.97 5.71
N VAL A 161 9.40 -19.17 5.58
CA VAL A 161 10.72 -19.36 4.99
C VAL A 161 10.70 -18.98 3.49
N ALA A 162 9.70 -19.47 2.74
CA ALA A 162 9.57 -19.21 1.33
C ALA A 162 9.45 -17.70 1.04
N VAL A 163 8.55 -17.00 1.74
CA VAL A 163 8.36 -15.54 1.58
C VAL A 163 9.62 -14.78 1.97
N SER A 164 10.26 -15.12 3.09
CA SER A 164 11.48 -14.45 3.56
C SER A 164 12.63 -14.54 2.55
N ILE A 165 12.75 -15.66 1.82
CA ILE A 165 13.81 -15.85 0.82
C ILE A 165 13.64 -14.90 -0.36
N TYR A 166 12.46 -14.84 -0.98
CA TYR A 166 12.33 -14.10 -2.24
C TYR A 166 12.04 -12.60 -2.06
N VAL A 167 11.33 -12.21 -0.98
CA VAL A 167 11.00 -10.79 -0.73
C VAL A 167 12.26 -9.93 -0.58
N SER A 168 13.31 -10.52 -0.04
CA SER A 168 14.60 -9.83 0.15
C SER A 168 15.24 -9.34 -1.16
N LEU A 169 14.74 -9.73 -2.35
CA LEU A 169 15.42 -9.50 -3.62
C LEU A 169 14.70 -8.52 -4.57
N GLY A 170 13.36 -8.41 -4.50
CA GLY A 170 12.59 -7.93 -5.66
C GLY A 170 12.33 -6.43 -5.76
N GLY A 171 12.02 -5.69 -4.69
CA GLY A 171 11.47 -4.32 -4.76
C GLY A 171 10.07 -4.24 -5.37
N PHE A 172 9.42 -3.06 -5.25
CA PHE A 172 7.99 -2.86 -5.58
C PHE A 172 7.62 -3.15 -7.04
N ARG A 173 8.53 -2.89 -8.00
CA ARG A 173 8.29 -3.19 -9.42
C ARG A 173 8.09 -4.69 -9.67
N ALA A 174 8.87 -5.54 -8.99
CA ALA A 174 8.71 -7.00 -9.12
C ALA A 174 7.38 -7.44 -8.52
N VAL A 175 7.02 -6.92 -7.35
CA VAL A 175 5.74 -7.20 -6.68
C VAL A 175 4.56 -6.91 -7.61
N VAL A 176 4.48 -5.72 -8.21
CA VAL A 176 3.37 -5.34 -9.11
C VAL A 176 3.24 -6.28 -10.33
N TRP A 177 4.34 -6.76 -10.88
CA TRP A 177 4.29 -7.70 -12.01
C TRP A 177 3.88 -9.11 -11.58
N THR A 178 4.38 -9.58 -10.45
CA THR A 178 3.99 -10.89 -9.90
C THR A 178 2.53 -10.91 -9.49
N ASP A 179 2.05 -9.85 -8.83
CA ASP A 179 0.66 -9.63 -8.46
C ASP A 179 -0.29 -9.77 -9.65
N ALA A 180 0.05 -9.15 -10.79
CA ALA A 180 -0.79 -9.20 -11.98
C ALA A 180 -0.99 -10.64 -12.49
N VAL A 181 0.09 -11.46 -12.51
CA VAL A 181 0.02 -12.86 -12.92
C VAL A 181 -0.78 -13.70 -11.92
N GLN A 182 -0.55 -13.48 -10.63
CA GLN A 182 -1.21 -14.20 -9.55
C GLN A 182 -2.70 -13.89 -9.48
N PHE A 183 -3.08 -12.62 -9.67
CA PHE A 183 -4.48 -12.23 -9.77
C PHE A 183 -5.20 -13.00 -10.89
N LEU A 184 -4.62 -13.00 -12.09
CA LEU A 184 -5.23 -13.70 -13.24
C LEU A 184 -5.36 -15.21 -12.97
N PHE A 185 -4.38 -15.80 -12.30
CA PHE A 185 -4.44 -17.20 -11.91
C PHE A 185 -5.55 -17.45 -10.88
N LEU A 186 -5.60 -16.68 -9.81
CA LEU A 186 -6.61 -16.85 -8.75
C LEU A 186 -8.03 -16.53 -9.23
N ALA A 187 -8.20 -15.51 -10.07
CA ALA A 187 -9.47 -15.24 -10.74
C ALA A 187 -9.90 -16.41 -11.64
N GLY A 188 -8.93 -17.03 -12.35
CA GLY A 188 -9.17 -18.24 -13.12
C GLY A 188 -9.61 -19.42 -12.25
N VAL A 189 -9.02 -19.60 -11.07
CA VAL A 189 -9.45 -20.58 -10.05
C VAL A 189 -10.88 -20.31 -9.62
N ALA A 190 -11.21 -19.07 -9.23
CA ALA A 190 -12.56 -18.70 -8.78
C ALA A 190 -13.63 -19.00 -9.82
N VAL A 191 -13.41 -18.56 -11.06
CA VAL A 191 -14.33 -18.81 -12.18
C VAL A 191 -14.38 -20.31 -12.52
N GLY A 192 -13.24 -21.00 -12.54
CA GLY A 192 -13.14 -22.42 -12.78
C GLY A 192 -13.94 -23.25 -11.76
N VAL A 193 -13.81 -22.94 -10.47
CA VAL A 193 -14.58 -23.61 -9.40
C VAL A 193 -16.07 -23.31 -9.53
N ALA A 194 -16.47 -22.07 -9.86
CA ALA A 194 -17.88 -21.74 -10.10
C ALA A 194 -18.48 -22.58 -11.24
N ILE A 195 -17.74 -22.75 -12.34
CA ILE A 195 -18.16 -23.59 -13.46
C ILE A 195 -18.21 -25.07 -13.06
N LEU A 196 -17.19 -25.57 -12.37
CA LEU A 196 -17.13 -26.98 -11.95
C LEU A 196 -18.23 -27.32 -10.95
N ALA A 197 -18.45 -26.47 -9.95
CA ALA A 197 -19.51 -26.63 -8.96
C ALA A 197 -20.89 -26.61 -9.62
N THR A 198 -21.13 -25.68 -10.56
CA THR A 198 -22.38 -25.63 -11.33
C THR A 198 -22.60 -26.92 -12.14
N ARG A 199 -21.55 -27.43 -12.83
CA ARG A 199 -21.63 -28.69 -13.57
C ARG A 199 -21.88 -29.89 -12.66
N ALA A 200 -21.21 -29.94 -11.51
CA ALA A 200 -21.39 -31.03 -10.54
C ALA A 200 -22.81 -31.01 -9.95
N SER A 201 -23.34 -29.84 -9.59
CA SER A 201 -24.73 -29.68 -9.13
C SER A 201 -25.75 -30.17 -10.18
N VAL A 202 -25.57 -29.77 -11.45
CA VAL A 202 -26.42 -30.19 -12.56
C VAL A 202 -26.31 -31.69 -12.82
N ALA A 203 -25.11 -32.28 -12.76
CA ALA A 203 -24.92 -33.73 -12.90
C ALA A 203 -25.59 -34.50 -11.76
N GLY A 204 -25.67 -33.92 -10.54
CA GLY A 204 -26.45 -34.42 -9.42
C GLY A 204 -27.98 -34.22 -9.55
N GLY A 205 -28.45 -33.68 -10.66
CA GLY A 205 -29.88 -33.45 -10.93
C GLY A 205 -30.41 -32.11 -10.41
N ILE A 206 -29.57 -31.25 -9.85
CA ILE A 206 -29.97 -29.95 -9.28
C ILE A 206 -29.44 -28.82 -10.17
N THR A 207 -30.32 -28.17 -10.94
CA THR A 207 -29.90 -26.99 -11.72
C THR A 207 -29.57 -25.81 -10.80
N LEU A 208 -28.79 -24.85 -11.28
CA LEU A 208 -28.48 -23.65 -10.53
C LEU A 208 -29.74 -22.88 -10.08
N ALA A 209 -30.76 -22.86 -10.94
CA ALA A 209 -32.05 -22.27 -10.61
C ALA A 209 -32.78 -23.04 -9.49
N ALA A 210 -32.74 -24.39 -9.53
CA ALA A 210 -33.31 -25.21 -8.48
C ALA A 210 -32.52 -25.08 -7.15
N ALA A 211 -31.18 -25.07 -7.21
CA ALA A 211 -30.34 -24.80 -6.04
C ALA A 211 -30.65 -23.42 -5.45
N SER A 212 -30.75 -22.39 -6.30
CA SER A 212 -31.11 -21.03 -5.88
C SER A 212 -32.53 -20.97 -5.25
N ALA A 213 -33.51 -21.67 -5.81
CA ALA A 213 -34.86 -21.71 -5.27
C ALA A 213 -34.98 -22.51 -3.97
N SER A 214 -34.08 -23.49 -3.72
CA SER A 214 -34.02 -24.24 -2.46
C SER A 214 -33.42 -23.46 -1.30
N LEU A 215 -32.70 -22.39 -1.57
CA LEU A 215 -32.16 -21.46 -0.57
C LEU A 215 -33.34 -20.61 -0.05
N GLY A 216 -33.67 -20.68 1.20
CA GLY A 216 -34.77 -19.94 1.80
C GLY A 216 -34.70 -18.42 1.56
N SER A 217 -35.79 -17.70 1.82
CA SER A 217 -35.84 -16.24 1.69
C SER A 217 -34.73 -15.52 2.49
N ASP A 218 -34.34 -16.09 3.62
CA ASP A 218 -33.33 -15.51 4.49
C ASP A 218 -31.93 -15.51 3.87
N TRP A 219 -31.60 -16.56 3.09
CA TRP A 219 -30.33 -16.60 2.37
C TRP A 219 -30.21 -15.49 1.31
N TRP A 220 -31.33 -15.12 0.70
CA TRP A 220 -31.41 -14.03 -0.28
C TRP A 220 -31.68 -12.67 0.35
N ASN A 221 -31.89 -12.62 1.67
CA ASN A 221 -32.12 -11.37 2.38
C ASN A 221 -30.82 -10.54 2.46
N LEU A 222 -30.75 -9.47 1.68
CA LEU A 222 -29.61 -8.56 1.66
C LEU A 222 -29.32 -7.93 3.04
N PHE A 223 -30.32 -7.82 3.88
CA PHE A 223 -30.25 -7.17 5.18
C PHE A 223 -30.42 -8.13 6.36
N ILE A 224 -30.05 -9.40 6.20
CA ILE A 224 -30.17 -10.44 7.24
C ILE A 224 -29.35 -10.08 8.51
N LEU A 225 -28.26 -9.34 8.34
CA LEU A 225 -27.37 -8.92 9.43
C LEU A 225 -27.86 -7.63 10.10
N GLY A 226 -28.98 -7.70 10.82
CA GLY A 226 -29.51 -6.56 11.60
C GLY A 226 -30.20 -5.47 10.79
N GLY A 227 -30.76 -5.81 9.61
CA GLY A 227 -31.49 -4.85 8.76
C GLY A 227 -30.56 -3.81 8.11
N VAL A 228 -31.14 -2.71 7.67
CA VAL A 228 -30.40 -1.58 7.11
C VAL A 228 -29.44 -0.97 8.14
N THR A 229 -29.86 -0.93 9.40
CA THR A 229 -29.03 -0.41 10.50
C THR A 229 -27.78 -1.25 10.69
N GLY A 230 -27.90 -2.60 10.70
CA GLY A 230 -26.75 -3.51 10.78
C GLY A 230 -25.80 -3.32 9.61
N ALA A 231 -26.31 -3.23 8.38
CA ALA A 231 -25.49 -2.94 7.20
C ALA A 231 -24.73 -1.61 7.34
N LEU A 232 -25.37 -0.56 7.84
CA LEU A 232 -24.70 0.74 8.07
C LEU A 232 -23.62 0.64 9.16
N VAL A 233 -23.89 -0.07 10.26
CA VAL A 233 -22.91 -0.30 11.33
C VAL A 233 -21.69 -1.03 10.79
N LEU A 234 -21.89 -2.10 10.02
CA LEU A 234 -20.80 -2.82 9.36
C LEU A 234 -19.97 -1.92 8.43
N GLN A 235 -20.63 -1.02 7.67
CA GLN A 235 -19.87 -0.09 6.82
C GLN A 235 -19.11 0.95 7.62
N LEU A 236 -19.65 1.47 8.72
CA LEU A 236 -18.91 2.37 9.61
C LEU A 236 -17.74 1.66 10.29
N ALA A 237 -17.86 0.37 10.55
CA ALA A 237 -16.81 -0.45 11.12
C ALA A 237 -15.67 -0.74 10.14
N LEU A 238 -16.00 -1.18 8.94
CA LEU A 238 -15.04 -1.82 8.01
C LEU A 238 -14.55 -0.87 6.91
N LEU A 239 -15.46 -0.14 6.25
CA LEU A 239 -15.10 0.68 5.09
C LEU A 239 -14.02 1.74 5.36
N PRO A 240 -14.00 2.46 6.51
CA PRO A 240 -12.95 3.41 6.80
C PRO A 240 -11.56 2.79 6.86
N GLY A 241 -11.42 1.58 7.43
CA GLY A 241 -10.18 0.83 7.49
C GLY A 241 -9.67 0.44 6.10
N TRP A 242 -10.56 -0.04 5.23
CA TRP A 242 -10.22 -0.35 3.83
C TRP A 242 -9.80 0.90 3.05
N VAL A 243 -10.48 2.03 3.24
CA VAL A 243 -10.11 3.31 2.60
C VAL A 243 -8.76 3.82 3.10
N ALA A 244 -8.42 3.59 4.35
CA ALA A 244 -7.16 4.02 4.96
C ALA A 244 -6.01 3.01 4.81
N GLU A 245 -6.24 1.83 4.22
CA GLU A 245 -5.23 0.79 4.05
C GLU A 245 -4.09 1.29 3.15
N GLN A 246 -2.83 1.05 3.59
CA GLN A 246 -1.61 1.66 3.03
C GLN A 246 -1.30 1.23 1.58
N ASP A 247 -1.57 -0.03 1.21
CA ASP A 247 -1.12 -0.58 -0.06
C ASP A 247 -1.73 0.12 -1.30
N PRO A 248 -3.06 0.37 -1.41
CA PRO A 248 -3.60 1.11 -2.55
C PRO A 248 -3.07 2.54 -2.66
N TRP A 249 -2.74 3.18 -1.53
CA TRP A 249 -2.14 4.51 -1.54
C TRP A 249 -0.72 4.48 -2.10
N GLN A 250 0.08 3.47 -1.76
CA GLN A 250 1.40 3.28 -2.33
C GLN A 250 1.33 3.09 -3.86
N LYS A 251 0.31 2.37 -4.34
CA LYS A 251 0.04 2.19 -5.78
C LYS A 251 -0.35 3.51 -6.47
N ILE A 252 -1.08 4.41 -5.78
CA ILE A 252 -1.33 5.76 -6.30
C ILE A 252 -0.01 6.50 -6.54
N TRP A 253 0.89 6.52 -5.56
CA TRP A 253 2.17 7.21 -5.71
C TRP A 253 3.10 6.53 -6.73
N ALA A 254 3.00 5.22 -6.90
CA ALA A 254 3.77 4.46 -7.87
C ALA A 254 3.24 4.58 -9.31
N SER A 255 2.03 5.11 -9.51
CA SER A 255 1.44 5.28 -10.84
C SER A 255 2.15 6.37 -11.64
N ARG A 256 2.21 6.20 -12.96
CA ARG A 256 2.86 7.17 -13.86
C ARG A 256 2.16 8.54 -13.88
N ASP A 257 0.83 8.57 -13.72
CA ASP A 257 0.03 9.80 -13.74
C ASP A 257 -1.31 9.62 -12.98
N ASP A 258 -2.03 10.73 -12.75
CA ASP A 258 -3.32 10.77 -12.05
C ASP A 258 -4.38 9.88 -12.71
N ARG A 259 -4.37 9.81 -14.05
CA ARG A 259 -5.34 9.00 -14.82
C ARG A 259 -5.03 7.52 -14.67
N ALA A 260 -3.74 7.17 -14.67
CA ALA A 260 -3.30 5.79 -14.45
C ALA A 260 -3.69 5.31 -13.05
N ALA A 261 -3.47 6.12 -12.00
CA ALA A 261 -3.88 5.82 -10.65
C ALA A 261 -5.40 5.57 -10.56
N ARG A 262 -6.20 6.57 -11.00
CA ARG A 262 -7.66 6.49 -10.91
C ARG A 262 -8.25 5.35 -11.73
N ARG A 263 -7.85 5.22 -13.01
CA ARG A 263 -8.36 4.17 -13.90
C ARG A 263 -7.93 2.78 -13.45
N GLY A 264 -6.70 2.66 -12.92
CA GLY A 264 -6.20 1.42 -12.37
C GLY A 264 -7.04 0.95 -11.18
N LEU A 265 -7.27 1.80 -10.19
CA LEU A 265 -8.09 1.45 -9.02
C LEU A 265 -9.54 1.12 -9.38
N ILE A 266 -10.15 1.84 -10.35
CA ILE A 266 -11.49 1.50 -10.86
C ILE A 266 -11.47 0.12 -11.53
N LEU A 267 -10.46 -0.17 -12.35
CA LEU A 267 -10.28 -1.49 -12.96
C LEU A 267 -10.15 -2.57 -11.87
N GLY A 268 -9.34 -2.33 -10.83
CA GLY A 268 -9.20 -3.24 -9.70
C GLY A 268 -10.55 -3.54 -9.01
N ALA A 269 -11.36 -2.50 -8.75
CA ALA A 269 -12.69 -2.67 -8.18
C ALA A 269 -13.63 -3.51 -9.05
N ILE A 270 -13.61 -3.29 -10.37
CA ILE A 270 -14.41 -4.09 -11.32
C ILE A 270 -13.94 -5.55 -11.33
N LEU A 271 -12.63 -5.78 -11.35
CA LEU A 271 -12.07 -7.13 -11.36
C LEU A 271 -12.42 -7.89 -10.07
N LEU A 272 -12.34 -7.25 -8.90
CA LEU A 272 -12.81 -7.83 -7.64
C LEU A 272 -14.28 -8.16 -7.66
N ALA A 273 -15.15 -7.25 -8.14
CA ALA A 273 -16.59 -7.50 -8.23
C ALA A 273 -16.91 -8.71 -9.11
N VAL A 274 -16.20 -8.91 -10.23
CA VAL A 274 -16.35 -10.07 -11.10
C VAL A 274 -15.96 -11.37 -10.38
N VAL A 275 -14.86 -11.36 -9.63
CA VAL A 275 -14.44 -12.56 -8.88
C VAL A 275 -15.41 -12.86 -7.74
N TYR A 276 -15.88 -11.86 -7.01
CA TYR A 276 -16.86 -12.09 -5.95
C TYR A 276 -18.22 -12.57 -6.49
N LEU A 277 -18.60 -12.16 -7.70
CA LEU A 277 -19.74 -12.74 -8.38
C LEU A 277 -19.53 -14.24 -8.68
N ALA A 278 -18.32 -14.63 -9.10
CA ALA A 278 -18.00 -16.05 -9.28
C ALA A 278 -18.04 -16.81 -7.94
N CYS A 279 -17.61 -16.21 -6.82
CA CYS A 279 -17.76 -16.80 -5.48
C CYS A 279 -19.22 -17.02 -5.10
N LEU A 280 -20.11 -16.04 -5.40
CA LEU A 280 -21.54 -16.17 -5.17
C LEU A 280 -22.14 -17.33 -6.00
N VAL A 281 -21.80 -17.41 -7.28
CA VAL A 281 -22.27 -18.52 -8.15
C VAL A 281 -21.76 -19.86 -7.62
N ALA A 282 -20.49 -19.93 -7.22
CA ALA A 282 -19.93 -21.15 -6.60
C ALA A 282 -20.68 -21.52 -5.32
N ALA A 283 -20.97 -20.56 -4.43
CA ALA A 283 -21.70 -20.81 -3.20
C ALA A 283 -23.11 -21.36 -3.46
N VAL A 284 -23.87 -20.78 -4.41
CA VAL A 284 -25.20 -21.30 -4.80
C VAL A 284 -25.10 -22.72 -5.33
N ALA A 285 -24.11 -23.02 -6.18
CA ALA A 285 -23.91 -24.35 -6.74
C ALA A 285 -23.51 -25.37 -5.67
N LEU A 286 -22.57 -25.01 -4.78
CA LEU A 286 -22.13 -25.86 -3.68
C LEU A 286 -23.25 -26.18 -2.69
N ARG A 287 -24.20 -25.26 -2.48
CA ARG A 287 -25.42 -25.50 -1.68
C ARG A 287 -26.36 -26.52 -2.31
N GLY A 288 -26.28 -26.73 -3.61
CA GLY A 288 -26.95 -27.84 -4.31
C GLY A 288 -26.27 -29.19 -4.11
N ILE A 289 -25.02 -29.21 -3.64
CA ILE A 289 -24.22 -30.44 -3.47
C ILE A 289 -24.08 -30.81 -1.98
N TYR A 290 -23.84 -29.82 -1.12
CA TYR A 290 -23.53 -30.00 0.29
C TYR A 290 -24.61 -29.43 1.21
N PRO A 291 -24.75 -29.96 2.45
CA PRO A 291 -25.63 -29.39 3.46
C PRO A 291 -25.16 -27.99 3.90
N LEU A 292 -25.97 -27.31 4.70
CA LEU A 292 -25.59 -26.04 5.32
C LEU A 292 -24.41 -26.24 6.26
N PRO A 293 -23.32 -25.50 6.11
CA PRO A 293 -22.19 -25.59 7.05
C PRO A 293 -22.62 -25.14 8.45
N ALA A 294 -22.10 -25.80 9.47
CA ALA A 294 -22.44 -25.51 10.87
C ALA A 294 -21.79 -24.23 11.41
N GLY A 295 -20.76 -23.70 10.70
CA GLY A 295 -20.04 -22.50 11.10
C GLY A 295 -19.16 -21.94 9.98
N GLU A 296 -18.54 -20.79 10.26
CA GLU A 296 -17.72 -20.06 9.29
C GLU A 296 -16.52 -20.88 8.80
N ILE A 297 -15.78 -21.51 9.71
CA ILE A 297 -14.58 -22.32 9.39
C ILE A 297 -14.96 -23.50 8.47
N GLU A 298 -16.05 -24.19 8.76
CA GLU A 298 -16.53 -25.28 7.92
C GLU A 298 -16.92 -24.76 6.54
N ALA A 299 -17.55 -23.60 6.46
CA ALA A 299 -17.92 -22.95 5.20
C ALA A 299 -16.70 -22.56 4.36
N GLU A 300 -15.65 -22.02 4.97
CA GLU A 300 -14.38 -21.70 4.30
C GLU A 300 -13.72 -22.98 3.76
N MET A 301 -13.73 -24.06 4.54
CA MET A 301 -13.16 -25.35 4.14
C MET A 301 -13.94 -26.05 3.03
N LEU A 302 -15.26 -25.85 2.95
CA LEU A 302 -16.12 -26.53 1.98
C LEU A 302 -15.70 -26.28 0.53
N TYR A 303 -15.21 -25.07 0.25
CA TYR A 303 -14.69 -24.71 -1.07
C TYR A 303 -13.46 -25.54 -1.45
N LEU A 304 -12.55 -25.75 -0.50
CA LEU A 304 -11.34 -26.57 -0.69
C LEU A 304 -11.71 -28.06 -0.79
N THR A 305 -12.62 -28.54 0.06
CA THR A 305 -13.13 -29.91 0.04
C THR A 305 -13.73 -30.25 -1.32
N PHE A 306 -14.54 -29.36 -1.89
CA PHE A 306 -15.09 -29.56 -3.24
C PHE A 306 -13.98 -29.71 -4.30
N ILE A 307 -12.93 -28.87 -4.25
CA ILE A 307 -11.79 -28.97 -5.16
C ILE A 307 -11.10 -30.33 -5.02
N GLN A 308 -10.85 -30.76 -3.78
CA GLN A 308 -10.19 -32.02 -3.47
C GLN A 308 -10.97 -33.24 -3.96
N GLU A 309 -12.29 -33.25 -3.78
CA GLU A 309 -13.16 -34.35 -4.17
C GLU A 309 -13.45 -34.38 -5.68
N SER A 310 -13.49 -33.21 -6.33
CA SER A 310 -13.92 -33.08 -7.72
C SER A 310 -12.78 -33.18 -8.73
N LEU A 311 -11.51 -32.97 -8.31
CA LEU A 311 -10.39 -32.89 -9.21
C LEU A 311 -9.38 -34.02 -9.04
N PRO A 312 -8.75 -34.50 -10.15
CA PRO A 312 -7.60 -35.41 -10.06
C PRO A 312 -6.46 -34.76 -9.27
N GLY A 313 -5.70 -35.57 -8.53
CA GLY A 313 -4.63 -35.09 -7.64
C GLY A 313 -3.60 -34.15 -8.29
N GLY A 314 -3.30 -34.32 -9.57
CA GLY A 314 -2.41 -33.41 -10.31
C GLY A 314 -3.01 -32.00 -10.46
N LEU A 315 -4.33 -31.89 -10.67
CA LEU A 315 -5.02 -30.59 -10.71
C LEU A 315 -5.18 -30.00 -9.31
N VAL A 316 -5.41 -30.83 -8.28
CA VAL A 316 -5.40 -30.36 -6.88
C VAL A 316 -4.05 -29.72 -6.55
N ALA A 317 -2.92 -30.32 -6.93
CA ALA A 317 -1.61 -29.72 -6.75
C ALA A 317 -1.43 -28.39 -7.50
N LEU A 318 -1.98 -28.28 -8.71
CA LEU A 318 -1.96 -27.04 -9.50
C LEU A 318 -2.80 -25.94 -8.85
N PHE A 319 -3.98 -26.26 -8.32
CA PHE A 319 -4.81 -25.31 -7.57
C PHE A 319 -4.12 -24.89 -6.26
N ALA A 320 -3.53 -25.87 -5.54
CA ALA A 320 -2.77 -25.60 -4.32
C ALA A 320 -1.63 -24.61 -4.54
N ILE A 321 -0.86 -24.73 -5.65
CA ILE A 321 0.21 -23.77 -5.94
C ILE A 321 -0.35 -22.38 -6.27
N GLY A 322 -1.52 -22.29 -6.91
CA GLY A 322 -2.19 -21.02 -7.15
C GLY A 322 -2.62 -20.32 -5.86
N PHE A 323 -3.23 -21.04 -4.95
CA PHE A 323 -3.55 -20.52 -3.61
C PHE A 323 -2.28 -20.13 -2.84
N ALA A 324 -1.25 -20.99 -2.87
CA ALA A 324 0.02 -20.70 -2.22
C ALA A 324 0.68 -19.44 -2.79
N ALA A 325 0.73 -19.31 -4.10
CA ALA A 325 1.29 -18.16 -4.78
C ALA A 325 0.56 -16.86 -4.40
N ALA A 326 -0.77 -16.88 -4.37
CA ALA A 326 -1.59 -15.74 -3.98
C ALA A 326 -1.37 -15.35 -2.51
N SER A 327 -1.43 -16.31 -1.57
CA SER A 327 -1.17 -16.04 -0.16
C SER A 327 0.24 -15.48 0.07
N MET A 328 1.25 -16.04 -0.60
CA MET A 328 2.63 -15.58 -0.48
C MET A 328 2.82 -14.15 -0.99
N SER A 329 2.18 -13.79 -2.12
CA SER A 329 2.24 -12.44 -2.71
C SER A 329 1.61 -11.38 -1.81
N CYS A 330 0.48 -11.69 -1.21
CA CYS A 330 -0.20 -10.73 -0.36
C CYS A 330 0.51 -10.57 0.98
N ALA A 331 0.96 -11.67 1.59
CA ALA A 331 1.78 -11.60 2.80
C ALA A 331 3.06 -10.79 2.59
N ASP A 332 3.72 -10.91 1.43
CA ASP A 332 4.91 -10.10 1.11
C ASP A 332 4.57 -8.63 0.91
N THR A 333 3.47 -8.32 0.22
CA THR A 333 3.00 -6.96 0.00
C THR A 333 2.67 -6.26 1.31
N PHE A 334 1.91 -6.90 2.20
CA PHE A 334 1.59 -6.34 3.51
C PHE A 334 2.84 -6.19 4.39
N ALA A 335 3.69 -7.22 4.46
CA ALA A 335 4.93 -7.15 5.22
C ALA A 335 5.88 -6.07 4.68
N THR A 336 6.00 -5.91 3.36
CA THR A 336 6.84 -4.89 2.74
C THR A 336 6.29 -3.47 2.96
N SER A 337 4.97 -3.28 2.83
CA SER A 337 4.30 -2.00 3.08
C SER A 337 4.47 -1.57 4.54
N GLY A 338 4.22 -2.46 5.49
CA GLY A 338 4.43 -2.19 6.91
C GLY A 338 5.90 -1.95 7.27
N ALA A 339 6.82 -2.77 6.74
CA ALA A 339 8.25 -2.58 6.95
C ALA A 339 8.75 -1.26 6.37
N SER A 340 8.20 -0.79 5.24
CA SER A 340 8.54 0.51 4.66
C SER A 340 8.17 1.66 5.61
N CYS A 341 7.00 1.60 6.26
CA CYS A 341 6.60 2.57 7.28
C CYS A 341 7.57 2.57 8.47
N ILE A 342 7.99 1.41 8.98
CA ILE A 342 8.95 1.36 10.08
C ILE A 342 10.34 1.81 9.63
N SER A 343 10.84 1.28 8.52
CA SER A 343 12.21 1.59 8.05
C SER A 343 12.38 3.05 7.68
N ARG A 344 11.42 3.62 6.93
CA ARG A 344 11.47 4.98 6.44
C ARG A 344 11.03 6.01 7.49
N ASP A 345 9.88 5.74 8.12
CA ASP A 345 9.20 6.74 8.94
C ASP A 345 9.68 6.75 10.40
N ILE A 346 10.33 5.68 10.85
CA ILE A 346 10.91 5.60 12.19
C ILE A 346 12.43 5.51 12.10
N VAL A 347 12.98 4.48 11.44
CA VAL A 347 14.43 4.24 11.49
C VAL A 347 15.18 5.33 10.74
N GLN A 348 14.87 5.58 9.47
CA GLN A 348 15.53 6.60 8.67
C GLN A 348 15.27 8.01 9.23
N ARG A 349 14.04 8.29 9.68
CA ARG A 349 13.68 9.63 10.14
C ARG A 349 14.26 10.00 11.49
N HIS A 350 14.33 9.05 12.43
CA HIS A 350 14.66 9.35 13.84
C HIS A 350 15.94 8.65 14.36
N ILE A 351 16.29 7.47 13.84
CA ILE A 351 17.37 6.63 14.39
C ILE A 351 18.64 6.74 13.53
N ARG A 352 18.50 6.68 12.21
CA ARG A 352 19.60 6.68 11.24
C ARG A 352 19.32 7.64 10.06
N PRO A 353 19.24 8.96 10.29
CA PRO A 353 18.91 9.94 9.24
C PRO A 353 19.88 9.94 8.05
N GLN A 354 21.13 9.58 8.29
CA GLN A 354 22.20 9.55 7.30
C GLN A 354 22.49 8.15 6.76
N ALA A 355 21.59 7.18 6.99
CA ALA A 355 21.77 5.83 6.49
C ALA A 355 21.85 5.81 4.96
N SER A 356 22.86 5.13 4.45
CA SER A 356 23.03 4.91 3.01
C SER A 356 21.88 4.05 2.45
N MET A 357 21.65 4.14 1.15
CA MET A 357 20.67 3.28 0.48
C MET A 357 20.89 1.79 0.78
N LYS A 358 22.16 1.35 0.78
CA LYS A 358 22.50 -0.06 1.09
C LYS A 358 22.09 -0.44 2.50
N GLU A 359 22.35 0.43 3.49
CA GLU A 359 21.94 0.19 4.88
C GLU A 359 20.40 0.17 5.00
N MET A 360 19.72 1.11 4.37
CA MET A 360 18.25 1.13 4.38
C MET A 360 17.63 -0.11 3.74
N LEU A 361 18.21 -0.64 2.67
CA LEU A 361 17.78 -1.90 2.07
C LEU A 361 17.97 -3.08 3.03
N VAL A 362 19.11 -3.15 3.74
CA VAL A 362 19.35 -4.21 4.73
C VAL A 362 18.38 -4.09 5.90
N ILE A 363 18.16 -2.88 6.42
CA ILE A 363 17.21 -2.63 7.52
C ILE A 363 15.79 -3.02 7.08
N ASN A 364 15.37 -2.60 5.89
CA ASN A 364 14.04 -2.92 5.38
C ASN A 364 13.84 -4.44 5.23
N ARG A 365 14.82 -5.15 4.67
CA ARG A 365 14.80 -6.61 4.54
C ARG A 365 14.68 -7.30 5.90
N ALA A 366 15.46 -6.87 6.88
CA ALA A 366 15.38 -7.41 8.23
C ALA A 366 14.00 -7.17 8.86
N LEU A 367 13.44 -5.97 8.69
CA LEU A 367 12.10 -5.64 9.18
C LEU A 367 11.00 -6.46 8.50
N VAL A 368 11.08 -6.68 7.19
CA VAL A 368 10.14 -7.56 6.47
C VAL A 368 10.17 -8.98 7.06
N ILE A 369 11.36 -9.55 7.28
CA ILE A 369 11.49 -10.88 7.89
C ILE A 369 10.89 -10.90 9.30
N VAL A 370 11.13 -9.86 10.10
CA VAL A 370 10.54 -9.74 11.44
C VAL A 370 9.02 -9.68 11.36
N MET A 371 8.45 -8.89 10.46
CA MET A 371 6.99 -8.81 10.28
C MET A 371 6.39 -10.14 9.84
N ILE A 372 7.03 -10.84 8.91
CA ILE A 372 6.63 -12.20 8.48
C ILE A 372 6.68 -13.18 9.66
N ALA A 373 7.74 -13.13 10.48
CA ALA A 373 7.86 -14.00 11.65
C ALA A 373 6.77 -13.73 12.70
N ILE A 374 6.43 -12.44 12.92
CA ILE A 374 5.33 -12.08 13.83
C ILE A 374 4.00 -12.56 13.24
N ALA A 375 3.72 -12.33 11.97
CA ALA A 375 2.50 -12.78 11.30
C ALA A 375 2.37 -14.31 11.37
N ALA A 376 3.43 -15.04 11.10
CA ALA A 376 3.49 -16.50 11.20
C ALA A 376 3.20 -16.99 12.62
N ALA A 377 3.82 -16.37 13.64
CA ALA A 377 3.58 -16.73 15.04
C ALA A 377 2.12 -16.49 15.46
N VAL A 378 1.54 -15.36 15.08
CA VAL A 378 0.13 -15.04 15.38
C VAL A 378 -0.81 -16.00 14.65
N ALA A 379 -0.54 -16.34 13.39
CA ALA A 379 -1.37 -17.24 12.59
C ALA A 379 -1.45 -18.68 13.13
N LEU A 380 -0.52 -19.09 13.99
CA LEU A 380 -0.58 -20.38 14.68
C LEU A 380 -1.66 -20.42 15.78
N HIS A 381 -2.09 -19.24 16.29
CA HIS A 381 -3.04 -19.13 17.40
C HIS A 381 -4.42 -18.62 16.95
N VAL A 382 -4.53 -18.14 15.71
CA VAL A 382 -5.79 -17.64 15.13
C VAL A 382 -6.29 -18.66 14.09
N GLU A 383 -7.56 -19.02 14.18
CA GLU A 383 -8.17 -20.03 13.31
C GLU A 383 -9.05 -19.39 12.22
N SER A 384 -9.80 -18.34 12.57
CA SER A 384 -10.75 -17.68 11.66
C SER A 384 -10.08 -16.59 10.81
N ILE A 385 -10.25 -16.67 9.50
CA ILE A 385 -9.83 -15.62 8.55
C ILE A 385 -10.68 -14.37 8.78
N VAL A 386 -12.00 -14.53 8.98
CA VAL A 386 -12.96 -13.44 9.24
C VAL A 386 -12.50 -12.59 10.41
N GLU A 387 -12.23 -13.25 11.55
CA GLU A 387 -11.79 -12.58 12.77
C GLU A 387 -10.49 -11.78 12.57
N ALA A 388 -9.49 -12.38 11.94
CA ALA A 388 -8.19 -11.74 11.71
C ALA A 388 -8.33 -10.49 10.83
N VAL A 389 -9.14 -10.55 9.77
CA VAL A 389 -9.41 -9.42 8.88
C VAL A 389 -10.16 -8.30 9.60
N ILE A 390 -11.19 -8.65 10.38
CA ILE A 390 -11.95 -7.65 11.13
C ILE A 390 -11.04 -6.92 12.11
N ILE A 391 -10.24 -7.65 12.90
CA ILE A 391 -9.28 -7.04 13.85
C ILE A 391 -8.32 -6.09 13.13
N ALA A 392 -7.74 -6.50 12.01
CA ALA A 392 -6.86 -5.65 11.23
C ALA A 392 -7.57 -4.36 10.77
N THR A 393 -8.78 -4.51 10.23
CA THR A 393 -9.56 -3.40 9.64
C THR A 393 -10.02 -2.41 10.70
N VAL A 394 -10.54 -2.88 11.85
CA VAL A 394 -11.07 -1.99 12.90
C VAL A 394 -9.96 -1.19 13.59
N ILE A 395 -8.74 -1.74 13.70
CA ILE A 395 -7.58 -0.98 14.20
C ILE A 395 -7.26 0.17 13.25
N GLY A 396 -7.25 -0.07 11.93
CA GLY A 396 -7.08 0.99 10.93
C GLY A 396 -8.17 2.03 10.97
N THR A 397 -9.43 1.57 11.04
CA THR A 397 -10.63 2.43 11.14
C THR A 397 -10.55 3.41 12.31
N THR A 398 -10.15 2.94 13.46
CA THR A 398 -10.21 3.74 14.70
C THR A 398 -8.96 4.57 14.95
N SER A 399 -7.80 4.19 14.38
CA SER A 399 -6.53 4.89 14.64
C SER A 399 -6.25 6.02 13.64
N TYR A 400 -6.02 5.72 12.37
CA TYR A 400 -5.47 6.72 11.44
C TYR A 400 -6.42 7.19 10.33
N PHE A 401 -7.64 6.64 10.24
CA PHE A 401 -8.61 7.07 9.23
C PHE A 401 -8.93 8.57 9.31
N PHE A 402 -9.34 9.08 10.49
CA PHE A 402 -9.66 10.50 10.63
C PHE A 402 -8.46 11.43 10.41
N PRO A 403 -7.26 11.14 10.92
CA PRO A 403 -6.05 11.88 10.55
C PRO A 403 -5.82 11.97 9.05
N ILE A 404 -5.96 10.85 8.32
CA ILE A 404 -5.73 10.82 6.86
C ILE A 404 -6.81 11.61 6.12
N ILE A 405 -8.08 11.28 6.31
CA ILE A 405 -9.19 11.92 5.59
C ILE A 405 -9.35 13.38 6.02
N GLY A 406 -9.25 13.66 7.32
CA GLY A 406 -9.26 15.02 7.82
C GLY A 406 -8.08 15.85 7.32
N GLY A 407 -6.91 15.24 7.15
CA GLY A 407 -5.74 15.89 6.54
C GLY A 407 -6.00 16.35 5.12
N LEU A 408 -6.67 15.53 4.32
CA LEU A 408 -6.99 15.84 2.93
C LEU A 408 -8.14 16.83 2.75
N PHE A 409 -9.15 16.84 3.65
CA PHE A 409 -10.40 17.54 3.40
C PHE A 409 -10.74 18.63 4.42
N TRP A 410 -10.10 18.67 5.58
CA TRP A 410 -10.43 19.62 6.65
C TRP A 410 -9.27 20.54 7.01
N LYS A 411 -9.33 21.80 6.56
CA LYS A 411 -8.25 22.81 6.76
C LYS A 411 -7.98 23.06 8.26
N ARG A 412 -8.98 22.90 9.14
CA ARG A 412 -8.87 23.18 10.56
C ARG A 412 -8.19 22.05 11.37
N ALA A 413 -8.04 20.86 10.79
CA ALA A 413 -7.39 19.71 11.43
C ALA A 413 -5.95 20.04 11.87
N THR A 414 -5.62 19.74 13.13
CA THR A 414 -4.33 20.10 13.76
C THR A 414 -3.50 18.86 14.09
N ARG A 415 -2.19 19.06 14.30
CA ARG A 415 -1.26 17.99 14.72
C ARG A 415 -1.68 17.31 16.01
N TRP A 416 -2.20 18.07 16.97
CA TRP A 416 -2.63 17.52 18.25
C TRP A 416 -3.93 16.73 18.14
N GLY A 417 -4.86 17.18 17.29
CA GLY A 417 -6.07 16.43 16.97
C GLY A 417 -5.74 15.10 16.28
N ALA A 418 -4.83 15.12 15.30
CA ALA A 418 -4.38 13.92 14.61
C ALA A 418 -3.69 12.93 15.56
N LEU A 419 -2.77 13.41 16.40
CA LEU A 419 -2.08 12.58 17.40
C LEU A 419 -3.06 11.99 18.42
N ALA A 420 -4.00 12.80 18.94
CA ALA A 420 -5.02 12.35 19.88
C ALA A 420 -5.91 11.27 19.27
N ALA A 421 -6.32 11.41 18.01
CA ALA A 421 -7.11 10.40 17.31
C ALA A 421 -6.37 9.05 17.23
N VAL A 422 -5.10 9.05 16.82
CA VAL A 422 -4.29 7.82 16.73
C VAL A 422 -4.15 7.14 18.08
N ILE A 423 -3.81 7.91 19.12
CA ILE A 423 -3.54 7.33 20.46
C ILE A 423 -4.83 6.90 21.15
N VAL A 424 -5.85 7.75 21.17
CA VAL A 424 -7.10 7.45 21.88
C VAL A 424 -7.94 6.46 21.11
N GLY A 425 -8.17 6.70 19.80
CA GLY A 425 -8.96 5.78 18.97
C GLY A 425 -8.30 4.41 18.84
N GLY A 426 -7.06 4.36 18.39
CA GLY A 426 -6.31 3.13 18.25
C GLY A 426 -6.04 2.43 19.58
N GLY A 427 -5.67 3.17 20.62
CA GLY A 427 -5.46 2.63 21.97
C GLY A 427 -6.72 2.02 22.57
N THR A 428 -7.88 2.69 22.40
CA THR A 428 -9.18 2.15 22.84
C THR A 428 -9.48 0.84 22.09
N GLN A 429 -9.30 0.80 20.79
CA GLN A 429 -9.60 -0.39 20.00
C GLN A 429 -8.72 -1.57 20.38
N ILE A 430 -7.41 -1.35 20.49
CA ILE A 430 -6.47 -2.39 20.94
C ILE A 430 -6.82 -2.84 22.36
N GLY A 431 -7.19 -1.90 23.22
CA GLY A 431 -7.64 -2.20 24.59
C GLY A 431 -8.90 -3.06 24.64
N LEU A 432 -9.91 -2.75 23.84
CA LEU A 432 -11.16 -3.54 23.75
C LEU A 432 -10.90 -4.94 23.22
N ILE A 433 -10.14 -5.08 22.14
CA ILE A 433 -9.76 -6.40 21.59
C ILE A 433 -8.96 -7.20 22.63
N SER A 434 -7.99 -6.56 23.29
CA SER A 434 -7.19 -7.23 24.32
C SER A 434 -8.06 -7.67 25.50
N TYR A 435 -8.99 -6.84 25.94
CA TYR A 435 -9.93 -7.16 27.01
C TYR A 435 -10.82 -8.34 26.63
N GLU A 436 -11.38 -8.34 25.42
CA GLU A 436 -12.19 -9.42 24.89
C GLU A 436 -11.41 -10.75 24.84
N LYS A 437 -10.21 -10.75 24.26
CA LYS A 437 -9.44 -11.97 24.01
C LYS A 437 -8.71 -12.51 25.25
N LEU A 438 -8.19 -11.63 26.10
CA LEU A 438 -7.32 -12.04 27.21
C LEU A 438 -8.09 -12.15 28.52
N VAL A 439 -9.11 -11.30 28.74
CA VAL A 439 -9.84 -11.24 30.01
C VAL A 439 -11.18 -11.95 29.92
N LEU A 440 -12.04 -11.52 29.01
CA LEU A 440 -13.39 -12.09 28.86
C LEU A 440 -13.35 -13.48 28.23
N LYS A 441 -12.46 -13.72 27.28
CA LYS A 441 -12.41 -14.94 26.46
C LYS A 441 -13.75 -15.26 25.77
N ALA A 442 -14.52 -14.23 25.49
CA ALA A 442 -15.82 -14.27 24.84
C ALA A 442 -16.08 -12.94 24.13
N PRO A 443 -16.90 -12.90 23.07
CA PRO A 443 -17.26 -11.66 22.39
C PRO A 443 -17.86 -10.63 23.38
N LEU A 444 -17.55 -9.34 23.18
CA LEU A 444 -18.07 -8.26 23.99
C LEU A 444 -19.60 -8.27 24.05
N GLU A 445 -20.25 -8.58 22.95
CA GLU A 445 -21.71 -8.68 22.83
C GLU A 445 -22.30 -9.76 23.75
N ALA A 446 -21.62 -10.88 23.88
CA ALA A 446 -22.04 -11.97 24.77
C ALA A 446 -21.82 -11.62 26.24
N ALA A 447 -20.77 -10.86 26.54
CA ALA A 447 -20.46 -10.41 27.91
C ALA A 447 -21.38 -9.27 28.40
N PHE A 448 -21.90 -8.45 27.48
CA PHE A 448 -22.73 -7.28 27.79
C PHE A 448 -24.02 -7.25 26.96
N PRO A 449 -24.95 -8.22 27.13
CA PRO A 449 -26.14 -8.38 26.29
C PRO A 449 -27.07 -7.16 26.33
N ASP A 450 -27.13 -6.44 27.43
CA ASP A 450 -27.97 -5.24 27.60
C ASP A 450 -27.56 -4.10 26.65
N ILE A 451 -26.29 -4.04 26.28
CA ILE A 451 -25.73 -3.03 25.38
C ILE A 451 -25.61 -3.58 23.94
N ALA A 452 -25.56 -4.88 23.77
CA ALA A 452 -25.36 -5.52 22.47
C ALA A 452 -26.41 -5.09 21.43
N ALA A 453 -27.67 -4.95 21.84
CA ALA A 453 -28.78 -4.50 20.98
C ALA A 453 -28.57 -3.10 20.39
N SER A 454 -27.70 -2.26 20.95
CA SER A 454 -27.38 -0.93 20.44
C SER A 454 -26.43 -0.95 19.22
N GLY A 455 -25.75 -2.07 18.95
CA GLY A 455 -24.71 -2.21 17.93
C GLY A 455 -23.36 -1.60 18.31
N PHE A 456 -23.22 -0.92 19.45
CA PHE A 456 -21.95 -0.28 19.86
C PHE A 456 -20.83 -1.27 20.17
N LEU A 457 -21.18 -2.50 20.53
CA LEU A 457 -20.24 -3.57 20.85
C LEU A 457 -19.89 -4.44 19.64
N ALA A 458 -20.59 -4.26 18.52
CA ALA A 458 -20.33 -5.03 17.30
C ALA A 458 -18.87 -4.86 16.84
N GLU A 459 -18.34 -5.91 16.23
CA GLU A 459 -17.00 -5.93 15.64
C GLU A 459 -15.94 -5.41 16.64
N HIS A 460 -15.85 -6.06 17.79
CA HIS A 460 -14.92 -5.70 18.88
C HIS A 460 -15.12 -4.28 19.44
N GLY A 461 -16.34 -3.77 19.43
CA GLY A 461 -16.65 -2.43 19.94
C GLY A 461 -16.11 -1.29 19.08
N VAL A 462 -15.98 -1.52 17.77
CA VAL A 462 -15.37 -0.54 16.84
C VAL A 462 -16.07 0.82 16.86
N LEU A 463 -17.40 0.89 17.04
CA LEU A 463 -18.12 2.15 17.10
C LEU A 463 -17.70 3.00 18.32
N ILE A 464 -17.26 2.37 19.40
CA ILE A 464 -16.69 3.08 20.58
C ILE A 464 -15.37 3.73 20.19
N GLY A 465 -14.44 2.95 19.64
CA GLY A 465 -13.13 3.44 19.18
C GLY A 465 -13.25 4.51 18.10
N LEU A 466 -14.11 4.29 17.11
CA LEU A 466 -14.36 5.22 16.01
C LEU A 466 -14.96 6.55 16.52
N SER A 467 -15.97 6.48 17.39
CA SER A 467 -16.61 7.67 17.96
C SER A 467 -15.62 8.48 18.81
N LEU A 468 -14.84 7.81 19.66
CA LEU A 468 -13.80 8.46 20.46
C LEU A 468 -12.73 9.08 19.58
N SER A 469 -12.27 8.37 18.56
CA SER A 469 -11.31 8.90 17.58
C SER A 469 -11.83 10.17 16.90
N ALA A 470 -13.08 10.15 16.42
CA ALA A 470 -13.73 11.31 15.81
C ALA A 470 -13.85 12.49 16.78
N LEU A 471 -14.35 12.23 18.00
CA LEU A 471 -14.57 13.26 19.02
C LEU A 471 -13.26 13.94 19.44
N VAL A 472 -12.20 13.15 19.71
CA VAL A 472 -10.91 13.73 20.08
C VAL A 472 -10.23 14.41 18.90
N PHE A 473 -10.36 13.87 17.68
CA PHE A 473 -9.83 14.49 16.48
C PHE A 473 -10.43 15.88 16.25
N VAL A 474 -11.74 15.98 16.30
CA VAL A 474 -12.46 17.25 16.10
C VAL A 474 -12.28 18.18 17.31
N GLY A 475 -12.54 17.70 18.52
CA GLY A 475 -12.48 18.51 19.74
C GLY A 475 -11.10 19.11 19.98
N VAL A 476 -10.05 18.29 19.93
CA VAL A 476 -8.67 18.77 20.12
C VAL A 476 -8.23 19.67 18.95
N SER A 477 -8.64 19.36 17.71
CA SER A 477 -8.35 20.27 16.60
C SER A 477 -9.00 21.64 16.79
N LEU A 478 -10.23 21.72 17.26
CA LEU A 478 -10.92 22.99 17.52
C LEU A 478 -10.32 23.74 18.72
N ALA A 479 -9.85 23.04 19.74
CA ALA A 479 -9.27 23.61 20.95
C ALA A 479 -7.80 24.07 20.81
N THR A 480 -7.09 23.62 19.77
CA THR A 480 -5.67 23.94 19.57
C THR A 480 -5.46 25.01 18.49
N ALA A 481 -4.27 25.59 18.42
CA ALA A 481 -3.91 26.61 17.42
C ALA A 481 -4.14 26.12 15.98
N ARG A 482 -4.52 27.03 15.08
CA ARG A 482 -4.71 26.72 13.67
C ARG A 482 -3.40 26.25 13.03
N PRO A 483 -3.45 25.34 12.04
CA PRO A 483 -2.27 24.94 11.29
C PRO A 483 -1.64 26.13 10.55
N GLU A 484 -0.35 26.08 10.37
CA GLU A 484 0.41 27.03 9.55
C GLU A 484 -0.04 26.96 8.07
N ALA A 485 -0.09 28.11 7.40
CA ALA A 485 -0.51 28.18 5.98
C ALA A 485 0.38 27.32 5.08
N ALA A 486 1.70 27.30 5.31
CA ALA A 486 2.66 26.49 4.55
C ALA A 486 2.33 24.99 4.56
N ARG A 487 1.77 24.46 5.67
CA ARG A 487 1.36 23.05 5.75
C ARG A 487 0.01 22.76 5.08
N LEU A 488 -0.78 23.80 4.82
CA LEU A 488 -2.07 23.69 4.14
C LEU A 488 -1.92 23.78 2.62
N ALA A 489 -0.95 24.55 2.14
CA ALA A 489 -0.75 24.83 0.74
C ALA A 489 -0.69 23.55 -0.13
N PRO A 490 0.11 22.51 0.16
CA PRO A 490 0.18 21.30 -0.65
C PRO A 490 -1.14 20.53 -0.78
N PHE A 491 -2.09 20.77 0.15
CA PHE A 491 -3.35 20.03 0.23
C PHE A 491 -4.57 20.79 -0.30
N PHE A 492 -4.55 22.13 -0.21
CA PHE A 492 -5.75 22.96 -0.41
C PHE A 492 -5.57 24.10 -1.40
N GLU A 493 -4.35 24.44 -1.77
CA GLU A 493 -4.07 25.44 -2.79
C GLU A 493 -3.82 24.76 -4.14
N ASP A 494 -4.12 25.44 -5.23
CA ASP A 494 -3.91 24.91 -6.57
C ASP A 494 -2.42 24.78 -6.98
N VAL A 495 -1.51 25.14 -6.05
CA VAL A 495 -0.06 24.91 -6.19
C VAL A 495 0.24 23.47 -6.62
N GLY A 496 -0.58 22.49 -6.18
CA GLY A 496 -0.47 21.11 -6.64
C GLY A 496 -0.94 20.83 -8.07
N ARG A 497 -1.52 21.78 -8.80
CA ARG A 497 -1.77 21.62 -10.25
C ARG A 497 -0.49 21.77 -11.05
N GLU A 498 0.46 22.52 -10.51
CA GLU A 498 1.72 22.87 -11.16
C GLU A 498 2.81 21.81 -10.94
N VAL A 499 2.77 21.04 -9.83
CA VAL A 499 3.85 20.12 -9.47
C VAL A 499 3.69 18.71 -10.07
N TYR A 500 2.47 18.22 -10.40
CA TYR A 500 2.24 16.82 -10.81
C TYR A 500 1.20 16.60 -11.92
N GLY A 501 0.67 17.63 -12.53
CA GLY A 501 -0.38 17.52 -13.54
C GLY A 501 0.11 17.76 -14.97
N ASP A 502 -0.75 17.49 -15.96
CA ASP A 502 -0.61 17.87 -17.38
C ASP A 502 -0.42 19.40 -17.62
N GLY A 503 -0.25 20.17 -16.55
CA GLY A 503 0.13 21.57 -16.49
C GLY A 503 1.39 21.72 -15.63
N ALA A 504 2.49 21.01 -15.96
CA ALA A 504 3.80 21.49 -15.55
C ALA A 504 3.87 22.98 -15.92
N LEU A 505 4.36 23.84 -15.01
CA LEU A 505 4.66 25.22 -15.32
C LEU A 505 5.38 25.21 -16.67
N ALA A 506 4.72 25.69 -17.71
CA ALA A 506 5.43 25.95 -18.95
C ALA A 506 6.42 27.07 -18.62
N ALA A 507 7.71 26.79 -18.80
CA ALA A 507 8.71 27.84 -18.67
C ALA A 507 8.32 29.00 -19.58
N ASP A 508 8.50 30.23 -19.11
CA ASP A 508 8.29 31.39 -19.98
C ASP A 508 9.33 31.36 -21.09
N ARG A 509 8.95 30.76 -22.21
CA ARG A 509 9.81 30.63 -23.40
C ARG A 509 10.14 31.96 -24.05
N THR A 510 9.49 33.05 -23.63
CA THR A 510 9.79 34.42 -24.08
C THR A 510 10.92 35.05 -23.29
N ASP A 511 11.32 34.42 -22.15
CA ASP A 511 12.47 34.87 -21.38
C ASP A 511 13.75 34.78 -22.23
N PRO A 512 14.51 35.86 -22.38
CA PRO A 512 15.77 35.87 -23.12
C PRO A 512 16.81 34.87 -22.62
N GLU A 513 16.74 34.49 -21.36
CA GLU A 513 17.63 33.51 -20.75
C GLU A 513 17.22 32.08 -21.11
N TYR A 514 15.90 31.80 -21.26
CA TYR A 514 15.39 30.48 -21.65
C TYR A 514 16.08 29.93 -22.90
N GLY A 515 16.15 30.70 -23.96
CA GLY A 515 16.76 30.26 -25.22
C GLY A 515 18.24 29.88 -25.11
N LYS A 516 18.99 30.58 -24.24
CA LYS A 516 20.40 30.28 -23.98
C LYS A 516 20.57 28.98 -23.19
N ILE A 517 19.73 28.76 -22.18
CA ILE A 517 19.75 27.57 -21.35
C ILE A 517 19.24 26.35 -22.09
N ALA A 518 18.14 26.47 -22.82
CA ALA A 518 17.56 25.43 -23.65
C ALA A 518 18.57 24.87 -24.66
N LYS A 519 19.35 25.75 -25.31
CA LYS A 519 20.42 25.32 -26.21
C LYS A 519 21.51 24.52 -25.50
N LYS A 520 21.92 24.90 -24.29
CA LYS A 520 22.91 24.16 -23.49
C LYS A 520 22.40 22.81 -23.01
N ILE A 521 21.08 22.69 -22.76
CA ILE A 521 20.42 21.43 -22.44
C ILE A 521 20.45 20.51 -23.66
N GLU A 522 20.13 21.03 -24.85
CA GLU A 522 20.16 20.26 -26.12
C GLU A 522 21.53 19.68 -26.43
N GLU A 523 22.59 20.42 -26.14
CA GLU A 523 23.98 19.97 -26.33
C GLU A 523 24.36 18.81 -25.41
N LYS A 524 23.60 18.58 -24.34
CA LYS A 524 23.87 17.58 -23.31
C LYS A 524 22.75 16.54 -23.14
N VAL A 525 22.11 16.16 -24.24
CA VAL A 525 21.16 15.04 -24.26
C VAL A 525 21.93 13.74 -24.38
N SER A 526 21.79 12.84 -23.39
CA SER A 526 22.33 11.50 -23.44
C SER A 526 21.23 10.45 -23.32
N GLY A 527 21.00 9.70 -24.40
CA GLY A 527 19.87 8.78 -24.50
C GLY A 527 18.54 9.53 -24.51
N GLU A 528 17.63 9.20 -23.58
CA GLU A 528 16.32 9.86 -23.41
C GLU A 528 16.32 10.95 -22.31
N ARG A 529 17.50 11.36 -21.82
CA ARG A 529 17.65 12.32 -20.73
C ARG A 529 18.31 13.60 -21.19
N ALA A 530 17.69 14.72 -20.83
CA ALA A 530 18.30 16.05 -20.91
C ALA A 530 19.03 16.38 -19.59
N HIS A 531 20.14 17.08 -19.69
CA HIS A 531 20.97 17.48 -18.54
C HIS A 531 21.38 18.95 -18.66
N LEU A 532 21.53 19.62 -17.50
CA LEU A 532 22.16 20.92 -17.40
C LEU A 532 23.26 20.87 -16.34
N HIS A 533 24.46 21.27 -16.72
CA HIS A 533 25.60 21.36 -15.81
C HIS A 533 25.80 22.81 -15.38
N LEU A 534 25.76 23.04 -14.06
CA LEU A 534 26.01 24.34 -13.45
C LEU A 534 27.36 24.31 -12.72
N ARG A 535 28.13 25.37 -12.86
CA ARG A 535 29.36 25.60 -12.06
C ARG A 535 29.10 26.78 -11.12
N LEU A 536 29.26 26.55 -9.82
CA LEU A 536 29.21 27.62 -8.84
C LEU A 536 30.52 28.43 -8.87
N ASP A 537 30.37 29.75 -8.87
CA ASP A 537 31.47 30.67 -8.65
C ASP A 537 31.63 30.91 -7.14
N LEU A 538 32.68 30.35 -6.57
CA LEU A 538 33.02 30.49 -5.15
C LEU A 538 34.04 31.60 -4.94
N ALA A 539 34.47 32.29 -5.99
CA ALA A 539 35.47 33.37 -5.89
C ALA A 539 35.09 34.47 -4.89
N PRO A 540 33.78 34.88 -4.78
CA PRO A 540 33.39 35.89 -3.80
C PRO A 540 33.64 35.46 -2.34
N ILE A 541 33.60 34.14 -2.07
CA ILE A 541 33.79 33.58 -0.72
C ILE A 541 35.27 33.30 -0.43
N LEU A 542 36.05 33.04 -1.48
CA LEU A 542 37.48 32.66 -1.37
C LEU A 542 38.43 33.83 -1.53
N ALA A 543 37.93 35.05 -1.83
CA ALA A 543 38.75 36.22 -2.10
C ALA A 543 39.79 36.58 -0.98
N ASP A 544 39.57 36.16 0.24
CA ASP A 544 40.40 36.44 1.40
C ASP A 544 41.28 35.25 1.87
N GLY A 545 41.42 34.19 1.09
CA GLY A 545 42.30 33.07 1.38
C GLY A 545 41.81 32.06 2.46
N GLY A 546 40.53 32.10 2.82
CA GLY A 546 39.92 31.12 3.74
C GLY A 546 39.58 29.79 3.06
N ARG A 547 39.43 28.75 3.86
CA ARG A 547 38.88 27.46 3.38
C ARG A 547 37.35 27.56 3.20
N ILE A 548 36.81 26.92 2.16
CA ILE A 548 35.35 26.86 1.88
C ILE A 548 34.57 26.38 3.11
N GLU A 549 35.11 25.40 3.82
CA GLU A 549 34.52 24.78 5.01
C GLU A 549 34.38 25.74 6.20
N GLU A 550 35.16 26.85 6.22
CA GLU A 550 35.15 27.83 7.30
C GLU A 550 34.23 29.02 7.04
N ARG A 551 33.81 29.25 5.79
CA ARG A 551 33.08 30.46 5.37
C ARG A 551 31.69 30.19 4.74
N LEU A 552 31.47 28.99 4.21
CA LEU A 552 30.17 28.54 3.78
C LEU A 552 29.63 27.55 4.78
N ASP A 553 28.57 27.90 5.48
CA ASP A 553 27.83 26.91 6.25
C ASP A 553 27.11 25.95 5.31
N TRP A 554 27.84 24.89 4.97
CA TRP A 554 27.32 23.82 4.12
C TRP A 554 26.05 23.20 4.69
N SER A 555 25.93 23.16 6.01
CA SER A 555 24.74 22.66 6.68
C SER A 555 23.58 23.61 6.46
N GLU A 556 23.81 24.93 6.44
CA GLU A 556 22.77 25.92 6.14
C GLU A 556 22.39 25.89 4.65
N PHE A 557 23.37 25.81 3.74
CA PHE A 557 23.12 25.71 2.30
C PHE A 557 22.36 24.43 1.95
N LEU A 558 22.80 23.30 2.46
CA LEU A 558 22.14 22.01 2.27
C LEU A 558 20.78 21.99 2.97
N GLY A 559 20.66 22.57 4.16
CA GLY A 559 19.40 22.67 4.89
C GLY A 559 18.37 23.56 4.20
N ARG A 560 18.77 24.63 3.51
CA ARG A 560 17.85 25.43 2.69
C ARG A 560 17.43 24.68 1.43
N LEU A 561 18.37 24.02 0.74
CA LEU A 561 18.02 23.12 -0.38
C LEU A 561 17.07 21.99 0.07
N GLU A 562 17.30 21.42 1.26
CA GLU A 562 16.42 20.41 1.86
C GLU A 562 15.06 20.96 2.23
N ALA A 563 14.97 22.17 2.73
CA ALA A 563 13.70 22.78 3.14
C ALA A 563 12.82 23.17 1.94
N GLU A 564 13.43 23.62 0.86
CA GLU A 564 12.75 24.07 -0.37
C GLU A 564 12.53 22.92 -1.39
N HIS A 565 13.47 21.94 -1.40
CA HIS A 565 13.53 20.86 -2.39
C HIS A 565 13.69 19.52 -1.68
N GLN A 566 12.68 18.79 -1.36
CA GLN A 566 12.72 17.48 -0.68
C GLN A 566 14.01 16.67 -0.98
N ALA A 567 15.00 16.79 -0.10
CA ALA A 567 16.29 16.17 -0.31
C ALA A 567 16.22 14.65 -0.25
N TRP A 568 16.86 14.01 -1.22
CA TRP A 568 17.09 12.58 -1.28
C TRP A 568 18.56 12.32 -1.11
N HIS A 569 18.94 11.68 -0.03
CA HIS A 569 20.31 11.19 0.13
C HIS A 569 20.46 9.84 -0.59
N GLU A 570 20.82 9.88 -1.85
CA GLU A 570 21.44 8.73 -2.49
C GLU A 570 22.96 8.88 -2.35
N LEU A 571 23.51 8.26 -1.32
CA LEU A 571 24.95 8.25 -1.09
C LEU A 571 25.60 7.21 -2.01
N THR A 572 25.91 7.62 -3.23
CA THR A 572 26.93 6.96 -4.03
C THR A 572 28.29 7.59 -3.73
N GLY A 573 28.84 7.23 -2.60
CA GLY A 573 30.23 7.49 -2.22
C GLY A 573 30.72 8.92 -2.05
N LYS A 574 30.29 9.92 -2.84
CA LYS A 574 30.70 11.33 -2.75
C LYS A 574 29.71 12.33 -3.32
N ASP A 575 28.65 11.88 -3.96
CA ASP A 575 27.68 12.75 -4.62
C ASP A 575 26.38 12.77 -3.81
N THR A 576 25.83 13.94 -3.54
CA THR A 576 24.52 14.11 -2.90
C THR A 576 23.50 14.43 -3.97
N ILE A 577 22.41 13.67 -4.03
CA ILE A 577 21.35 13.85 -5.01
C ILE A 577 20.12 14.43 -4.30
N TYR A 578 19.61 15.54 -4.83
CA TYR A 578 18.43 16.23 -4.34
C TYR A 578 17.30 16.08 -5.35
N ARG A 579 16.08 15.87 -4.85
CA ARG A 579 14.89 16.01 -5.65
C ARG A 579 14.40 17.46 -5.56
N LEU A 580 14.23 18.09 -6.69
CA LEU A 580 13.70 19.44 -6.76
C LEU A 580 12.17 19.43 -6.68
N THR A 581 11.56 20.60 -6.44
CA THR A 581 10.10 20.79 -6.42
C THR A 581 9.42 20.35 -7.71
N GLN A 582 10.16 20.33 -8.82
CA GLN A 582 9.73 19.72 -10.07
C GLN A 582 9.80 18.19 -9.96
N PRO A 583 8.70 17.46 -10.15
CA PRO A 583 8.58 16.04 -9.76
C PRO A 583 9.51 15.07 -10.47
N ASP A 584 10.05 15.47 -11.61
CA ASP A 584 10.84 14.60 -12.47
C ASP A 584 12.28 15.10 -12.63
N MET A 585 12.71 15.95 -11.69
CA MET A 585 14.03 16.57 -11.71
C MET A 585 14.89 16.09 -10.56
N LEU A 586 16.13 15.74 -10.89
CA LEU A 586 17.18 15.38 -9.94
C LEU A 586 18.30 16.40 -10.02
N ALA A 587 18.73 16.92 -8.87
CA ALA A 587 19.95 17.71 -8.78
C ALA A 587 21.05 16.88 -8.09
N SER A 588 22.16 16.66 -8.79
CA SER A 588 23.36 16.04 -8.23
C SER A 588 24.40 17.11 -7.95
N VAL A 589 24.83 17.22 -6.70
CA VAL A 589 25.86 18.17 -6.28
C VAL A 589 27.17 17.42 -6.09
N LYS A 590 28.20 17.85 -6.81
CA LYS A 590 29.53 17.22 -6.75
C LYS A 590 30.62 18.24 -6.49
N MET A 591 31.46 17.99 -5.50
CA MET A 591 32.65 18.78 -5.27
C MET A 591 33.79 18.35 -6.22
N VAL A 592 34.23 19.26 -7.06
CA VAL A 592 35.29 19.02 -8.04
C VAL A 592 36.51 19.85 -7.67
N ARG A 593 37.49 19.29 -7.00
CA ARG A 593 38.71 19.93 -6.47
C ARG A 593 38.39 21.09 -5.52
N GLY A 594 38.78 21.07 -4.30
CA GLY A 594 38.63 22.00 -3.19
C GLY A 594 38.09 23.44 -3.33
N ASP A 595 37.97 23.96 -4.55
CA ASP A 595 37.52 25.31 -4.91
C ASP A 595 36.35 25.36 -5.91
N ARG A 596 35.87 24.20 -6.40
CA ARG A 596 34.82 24.17 -7.43
C ARG A 596 33.71 23.22 -7.09
N LEU A 597 32.50 23.72 -7.10
CA LEU A 597 31.26 22.97 -6.96
C LEU A 597 30.52 22.87 -8.28
N SER A 598 30.03 21.69 -8.59
CA SER A 598 29.22 21.44 -9.77
C SER A 598 27.85 20.92 -9.37
N ILE A 599 26.81 21.47 -9.95
CA ILE A 599 25.44 20.97 -9.83
C ILE A 599 25.01 20.43 -11.18
N TRP A 600 24.57 19.18 -11.22
CA TRP A 600 23.99 18.54 -12.39
C TRP A 600 22.50 18.43 -12.21
N LEU A 601 21.74 19.10 -13.05
CA LEU A 601 20.29 18.95 -13.15
C LEU A 601 20.00 17.91 -14.24
N SER A 602 19.23 16.89 -13.90
CA SER A 602 18.88 15.81 -14.82
C SER A 602 17.38 15.58 -14.74
N ALA A 603 16.72 15.62 -15.90
CA ALA A 603 15.35 15.14 -16.00
C ALA A 603 15.31 13.62 -15.90
N GLU A 604 14.29 13.07 -15.27
CA GLU A 604 14.05 11.62 -15.33
C GLU A 604 13.67 11.20 -16.75
N PRO A 605 14.11 10.00 -17.23
CA PRO A 605 13.80 9.55 -18.57
C PRO A 605 12.30 9.33 -18.71
N LYS A 606 11.66 10.18 -19.48
CA LYS A 606 10.28 10.00 -19.93
C LYS A 606 10.27 9.78 -21.42
N ARG A 607 9.42 8.89 -21.90
CA ARG A 607 9.13 8.72 -23.33
C ARG A 607 8.47 9.96 -23.97
N GLU A 608 8.22 11.01 -23.20
CA GLU A 608 7.61 12.25 -23.64
C GLU A 608 8.66 13.33 -23.85
N MET A 609 8.60 13.91 -24.99
CA MET A 609 9.30 15.05 -25.60
C MET A 609 10.39 15.76 -24.77
N ILE A 610 11.59 15.78 -25.31
CA ILE A 610 12.76 16.58 -24.85
C ILE A 610 12.38 18.05 -24.53
N GLU A 611 11.41 18.62 -25.22
CA GLU A 611 10.89 19.98 -25.00
C GLU A 611 10.33 20.20 -23.59
N ARG A 612 9.63 19.21 -23.03
CA ARG A 612 9.10 19.29 -21.66
C ARG A 612 10.22 19.16 -20.62
N GLN A 613 11.19 18.32 -20.88
CA GLN A 613 12.36 18.18 -20.01
C GLN A 613 13.18 19.49 -19.98
N LYS A 614 13.23 20.25 -21.08
CA LYS A 614 13.89 21.55 -21.11
C LYS A 614 13.18 22.55 -20.21
N ASP A 615 11.86 22.61 -20.26
CA ASP A 615 11.06 23.51 -19.41
C ASP A 615 11.27 23.18 -17.92
N GLU A 616 11.24 21.90 -17.54
CA GLU A 616 11.46 21.44 -16.17
C GLU A 616 12.87 21.74 -15.66
N ILE A 617 13.90 21.51 -16.49
CA ILE A 617 15.30 21.84 -16.16
C ILE A 617 15.47 23.36 -16.03
N TYR A 618 14.84 24.15 -16.87
CA TYR A 618 14.93 25.60 -16.81
C TYR A 618 14.30 26.17 -15.54
N LEU A 619 13.12 25.70 -15.16
CA LEU A 619 12.46 26.13 -13.93
C LEU A 619 13.28 25.76 -12.69
N SER A 620 13.84 24.55 -12.66
CA SER A 620 14.73 24.11 -11.58
C SER A 620 16.01 24.92 -11.52
N TYR A 621 16.54 25.34 -12.67
CA TYR A 621 17.68 26.25 -12.75
C TYR A 621 17.33 27.61 -12.13
N GLN A 622 16.17 28.19 -12.44
CA GLN A 622 15.72 29.47 -11.87
C GLN A 622 15.58 29.39 -10.33
N GLU A 623 15.01 28.31 -9.80
CA GLU A 623 14.87 28.09 -8.35
C GLU A 623 16.25 28.03 -7.68
N ILE A 624 17.19 27.25 -8.24
CA ILE A 624 18.56 27.16 -7.70
C ILE A 624 19.27 28.52 -7.78
N GLN A 625 19.13 29.26 -8.88
CA GLN A 625 19.72 30.59 -8.99
C GLN A 625 19.19 31.53 -7.92
N LYS A 626 17.88 31.52 -7.66
CA LYS A 626 17.26 32.33 -6.61
C LYS A 626 17.86 32.01 -5.24
N THR A 627 17.94 30.73 -4.88
CA THR A 627 18.51 30.26 -3.59
C THR A 627 20.00 30.65 -3.47
N LEU A 628 20.76 30.53 -4.56
CA LEU A 628 22.18 30.92 -4.55
C LEU A 628 22.36 32.44 -4.40
N LEU A 629 21.51 33.23 -5.04
CA LEU A 629 21.55 34.71 -4.92
C LEU A 629 21.26 35.15 -3.48
N GLU A 630 20.36 34.51 -2.77
CA GLU A 630 20.08 34.76 -1.36
C GLU A 630 21.31 34.46 -0.46
N LEU A 631 22.19 33.57 -0.88
CA LEU A 631 23.45 33.23 -0.22
C LEU A 631 24.65 34.05 -0.74
N GLY A 632 24.41 35.01 -1.63
CA GLY A 632 25.49 35.81 -2.25
C GLY A 632 26.33 35.05 -3.27
N LEU A 633 25.82 33.93 -3.78
CA LEU A 633 26.47 33.06 -4.75
C LEU A 633 25.81 33.13 -6.13
N SER A 634 26.52 32.73 -7.16
CA SER A 634 25.97 32.55 -8.50
C SER A 634 26.44 31.25 -9.14
N ALA A 635 25.61 30.66 -9.98
CA ALA A 635 25.98 29.50 -10.76
C ALA A 635 25.89 29.82 -12.26
N THR A 636 26.90 29.42 -13.01
CA THR A 636 26.94 29.59 -14.46
C THR A 636 26.74 28.27 -15.18
N PRO A 637 25.82 28.20 -16.16
CA PRO A 637 25.66 27.03 -16.99
C PRO A 637 26.91 26.78 -17.85
N VAL A 638 27.44 25.56 -17.76
CA VAL A 638 28.63 25.14 -18.53
C VAL A 638 28.18 24.53 -19.86
N GLY A 639 28.74 25.00 -20.94
CA GLY A 639 28.51 24.53 -22.31
C GLY A 639 29.13 23.16 -22.56
#